data_7460ffe5e334767eed2fa30e0d78a161
#
_entry.id   7460ffe5e334767eed2fa30e0d78a161
#
_cell.length_a   1.000
_cell.length_b   1.000
_cell.length_c   1.000
_cell.angle_alpha   90.00
_cell.angle_beta   90.00
_cell.angle_gamma   90.00
#
_symmetry.space_group_name_H-M   'P 1'
#
loop_
_entity.id
_entity.type
_entity.pdbx_description
1 polymer ?
#
loop_
_entity_poly.entity_id
_entity_poly.type
_entity_poly.pdbx_seq_one_letter_code
_entity_poly.pdbx_strand_id
1 'polypeptide(L)'
;MLIFLSCSSEVIAQAVTTDTAAVDSREPIITDEEFDQTIPSIDPDAPMGSVADWQAEQDRLEREARQEDVEDGVAGLPALQDGDSDELIADAPVNDPEIDDPLVPIDGFDVEPFDESKYTEADDSEDGTELRYDYRIDGLDALTETGQSEVRPVDADDIRGRFGDLSALEDGDGKATNGAMVSARMSEDQQLLVDIMSGQGYFDATVNGSVELPETQSEKLTVVLLVTPGRRYDFSTIAFESNPVLPDNLIARNFVPKVGEPIVAERVLGAEANIAVALPQQGYPFVNVGQRDILLDPETGGGDYTLPVDTGPRSSYGDIVTTGTMAFDAEHIDVISRFEKGELYDSRMVNDLRQALVATGLFSIVSVKPTPSGEAGPDGTEYATINVEQEAGPPRTIAGSAGYGTGQGFRVEGSWTHRNLFPPEGALIASGVLGTQEQGASLTFRRNNAGRRDRTVEFGLSALHSDYDAYEAFTGRIAGRISYNSTPIWQKPLTYSYGFEILGTNEEDLNLTTQLLDRQTFYIAALPAQVTFDRTNDQLNPVSGFKLTAKITPEASLGSGFQGYGTGLIEGSAYFPAGDNIVLAGRVRFGSIMGADREDIAPSRRFYAGGGGSIRGFGFQAVGPKALRINPNFDATDPEEEDDPFILRPIGGRSLFEAAAEVRYRFGDYGIVGFVDAGQAYTSSTPGFNDIRIGAGIGGRFYTNFGPFRVDIATPLNRRPGESRIAVYVGIGQAF
;
A
#
# COMPACT_ATOMS: atom_id res chain seq x y z
N MET A 1 14.78 26.19 8.55
CA MET A 1 13.37 26.38 8.24
C MET A 1 12.97 26.02 6.80
N LEU A 2 13.88 25.93 5.88
CA LEU A 2 13.65 25.48 4.50
C LEU A 2 13.60 23.94 4.33
N ILE A 3 13.74 23.17 5.40
CA ILE A 3 13.79 21.69 5.38
C ILE A 3 12.40 21.04 5.27
N PHE A 4 11.32 21.77 5.57
CA PHE A 4 9.95 21.21 5.57
C PHE A 4 9.27 21.18 4.19
N LEU A 5 9.77 21.90 3.20
CA LEU A 5 9.12 21.99 1.87
C LEU A 5 9.43 20.82 0.93
N SER A 6 10.41 19.97 1.23
CA SER A 6 10.78 18.90 0.31
C SER A 6 10.23 17.50 0.63
N CYS A 7 9.68 17.28 1.84
CA CYS A 7 9.15 15.97 2.22
C CYS A 7 7.64 15.80 2.09
N SER A 8 6.87 16.88 2.07
CA SER A 8 5.40 16.77 2.11
C SER A 8 4.73 16.68 0.73
N SER A 9 5.41 17.03 -0.35
CA SER A 9 4.81 17.00 -1.69
C SER A 9 4.85 15.65 -2.40
N GLU A 10 5.71 14.74 -1.99
CA GLU A 10 5.81 13.41 -2.64
C GLU A 10 4.81 12.39 -2.06
N VAL A 11 4.39 12.56 -0.82
CA VAL A 11 3.51 11.58 -0.13
C VAL A 11 2.03 11.78 -0.47
N ILE A 12 1.62 13.00 -0.81
CA ILE A 12 0.20 13.33 -1.03
C ILE A 12 -0.27 12.97 -2.45
N ALA A 13 0.64 12.86 -3.42
CA ALA A 13 0.26 12.54 -4.80
C ALA A 13 -0.21 11.09 -5.03
N GLN A 14 -0.01 10.18 -4.07
CA GLN A 14 -0.36 8.76 -4.23
C GLN A 14 -1.69 8.34 -3.59
N ALA A 15 -2.31 9.18 -2.77
CA ALA A 15 -3.52 8.80 -2.04
C ALA A 15 -4.83 8.87 -2.87
N VAL A 16 -4.77 9.31 -4.13
CA VAL A 16 -5.99 9.52 -4.94
C VAL A 16 -6.20 8.45 -6.01
N THR A 17 -5.32 7.46 -6.15
CA THR A 17 -5.41 6.49 -7.26
C THR A 17 -5.72 5.05 -6.88
N THR A 18 -6.33 4.78 -5.75
CA THR A 18 -6.83 3.44 -5.45
C THR A 18 -8.30 3.48 -5.09
N ASP A 19 -9.16 3.78 -6.03
CA ASP A 19 -10.46 3.14 -6.22
C ASP A 19 -11.12 3.66 -7.51
N THR A 20 -10.83 3.04 -8.63
CA THR A 20 -11.76 3.01 -9.76
C THR A 20 -11.59 1.68 -10.47
N ALA A 21 -12.59 0.84 -10.28
CA ALA A 21 -12.84 -0.31 -11.14
C ALA A 21 -12.80 0.14 -12.61
N ALA A 22 -12.24 -0.71 -13.47
CA ALA A 22 -12.14 -0.49 -14.89
C ALA A 22 -13.50 -0.07 -15.49
N VAL A 23 -13.60 1.18 -15.89
CA VAL A 23 -14.69 1.65 -16.75
C VAL A 23 -14.15 1.71 -18.18
N ASP A 24 -14.74 0.88 -19.02
CA ASP A 24 -14.57 0.80 -20.47
C ASP A 24 -14.70 2.21 -21.09
N SER A 25 -13.76 2.60 -21.96
CA SER A 25 -13.76 3.89 -22.66
C SER A 25 -14.78 3.92 -23.78
N ARG A 26 -16.07 3.86 -23.44
CA ARG A 26 -17.18 4.22 -24.32
C ARG A 26 -17.62 5.63 -23.98
N GLU A 27 -18.15 6.35 -24.99
CA GLU A 27 -18.79 7.65 -24.80
C GLU A 27 -19.70 7.61 -23.57
N PRO A 28 -19.76 8.68 -22.75
CA PRO A 28 -20.61 8.69 -21.58
C PRO A 28 -22.04 8.30 -21.98
N ILE A 29 -22.55 7.25 -21.34
CA ILE A 29 -23.86 6.67 -21.61
C ILE A 29 -25.00 7.68 -21.33
N ILE A 30 -24.67 8.73 -20.57
CA ILE A 30 -25.60 9.81 -20.20
C ILE A 30 -24.87 11.12 -20.45
N THR A 31 -25.52 12.06 -21.15
CA THR A 31 -25.00 13.41 -21.35
C THR A 31 -25.12 14.24 -20.07
N ASP A 32 -24.28 15.28 -19.90
CA ASP A 32 -24.32 16.15 -18.71
C ASP A 32 -25.73 16.76 -18.49
N GLU A 33 -26.50 16.99 -19.56
CA GLU A 33 -27.88 17.49 -19.47
C GLU A 33 -28.88 16.41 -18.98
N GLU A 34 -28.67 15.14 -19.30
CA GLU A 34 -29.48 14.02 -18.81
C GLU A 34 -29.12 13.68 -17.35
N PHE A 35 -27.85 13.83 -16.97
CA PHE A 35 -27.39 13.62 -15.61
C PHE A 35 -28.04 14.63 -14.65
N ASP A 36 -28.07 15.91 -15.01
CA ASP A 36 -28.70 16.98 -14.19
C ASP A 36 -30.22 16.84 -14.07
N GLN A 37 -30.86 16.17 -15.04
CA GLN A 37 -32.32 15.87 -15.00
C GLN A 37 -32.65 14.63 -14.17
N THR A 38 -31.71 13.73 -13.97
CA THR A 38 -31.91 12.45 -13.29
C THR A 38 -31.61 12.53 -11.78
N ILE A 39 -30.89 13.55 -11.32
CA ILE A 39 -30.65 13.78 -9.89
C ILE A 39 -31.85 14.53 -9.29
N PRO A 40 -32.61 13.89 -8.38
CA PRO A 40 -33.65 14.63 -7.66
C PRO A 40 -33.00 15.72 -6.82
N SER A 41 -33.56 16.95 -6.86
CA SER A 41 -33.09 18.06 -6.05
C SER A 41 -33.18 17.68 -4.57
N ILE A 42 -32.01 17.54 -3.91
CA ILE A 42 -31.94 17.24 -2.49
C ILE A 42 -32.32 18.52 -1.73
N ASP A 43 -33.46 18.49 -1.04
CA ASP A 43 -33.83 19.53 -0.09
C ASP A 43 -33.00 19.32 1.20
N PRO A 44 -32.08 20.22 1.54
CA PRO A 44 -31.23 20.08 2.73
C PRO A 44 -31.99 20.15 4.04
N ASP A 45 -33.25 20.61 4.04
CA ASP A 45 -34.10 20.75 5.22
C ASP A 45 -35.14 19.58 5.35
N ALA A 46 -35.12 18.60 4.44
CA ALA A 46 -36.02 17.45 4.51
C ALA A 46 -35.61 16.52 5.68
N PRO A 47 -36.56 16.04 6.50
CA PRO A 47 -36.23 15.10 7.57
C PRO A 47 -35.73 13.79 6.98
N MET A 48 -34.55 13.33 7.43
CA MET A 48 -33.98 12.04 7.02
C MET A 48 -34.95 10.91 7.36
N GLY A 49 -35.35 10.12 6.35
CA GLY A 49 -36.16 8.92 6.51
C GLY A 49 -35.47 7.88 7.41
N SER A 50 -36.24 6.97 8.00
CA SER A 50 -35.68 5.91 8.82
C SER A 50 -34.82 4.94 7.99
N VAL A 51 -33.86 4.27 8.62
CA VAL A 51 -33.02 3.25 7.95
C VAL A 51 -33.88 2.15 7.32
N ALA A 52 -35.04 1.83 7.92
CA ALA A 52 -35.99 0.85 7.39
C ALA A 52 -36.67 1.34 6.08
N ASP A 53 -36.98 2.62 5.97
CA ASP A 53 -37.55 3.19 4.75
C ASP A 53 -36.54 3.21 3.62
N TRP A 54 -35.26 3.47 3.94
CA TRP A 54 -34.16 3.42 2.97
C TRP A 54 -33.89 1.98 2.49
N GLN A 55 -33.92 0.99 3.37
CA GLN A 55 -33.76 -0.42 3.01
C GLN A 55 -34.92 -0.90 2.11
N ALA A 56 -36.15 -0.53 2.44
CA ALA A 56 -37.32 -0.87 1.61
C ALA A 56 -37.26 -0.26 0.20
N GLU A 57 -36.69 0.94 0.07
CA GLU A 57 -36.47 1.60 -1.22
C GLU A 57 -35.35 0.92 -2.01
N GLN A 58 -34.26 0.49 -1.40
CA GLN A 58 -33.20 -0.28 -2.05
C GLN A 58 -33.72 -1.63 -2.56
N ASP A 59 -34.50 -2.36 -1.75
CA ASP A 59 -35.12 -3.62 -2.15
C ASP A 59 -36.14 -3.45 -3.30
N ARG A 60 -36.74 -2.27 -3.44
CA ARG A 60 -37.62 -1.94 -4.56
C ARG A 60 -36.81 -1.72 -5.83
N LEU A 61 -35.77 -0.90 -5.78
CA LEU A 61 -34.87 -0.60 -6.89
C LEU A 61 -34.16 -1.84 -7.43
N GLU A 62 -33.74 -2.73 -6.55
CA GLU A 62 -33.12 -4.01 -6.95
C GLU A 62 -34.12 -4.95 -7.65
N ARG A 63 -35.39 -4.91 -7.27
CA ARG A 63 -36.44 -5.69 -7.94
C ARG A 63 -36.80 -5.11 -9.30
N GLU A 64 -36.86 -3.79 -9.44
CA GLU A 64 -37.10 -3.09 -10.70
C GLU A 64 -35.95 -3.34 -11.68
N ALA A 65 -34.68 -3.23 -11.25
CA ALA A 65 -33.50 -3.53 -12.06
C ALA A 65 -33.47 -4.99 -12.55
N ARG A 66 -33.85 -5.96 -11.71
CA ARG A 66 -33.95 -7.37 -12.14
C ARG A 66 -35.11 -7.64 -13.12
N GLN A 67 -36.13 -6.79 -13.17
CA GLN A 67 -37.22 -6.91 -14.12
C GLN A 67 -36.85 -6.30 -15.48
N GLU A 68 -36.07 -5.21 -15.50
CA GLU A 68 -35.53 -4.62 -16.72
C GLU A 68 -34.52 -5.54 -17.42
N ASP A 69 -33.62 -6.17 -16.68
CA ASP A 69 -32.65 -7.15 -17.21
C ASP A 69 -33.31 -8.40 -17.85
N VAL A 70 -34.54 -8.71 -17.46
CA VAL A 70 -35.31 -9.83 -18.06
C VAL A 70 -36.07 -9.41 -19.35
N GLU A 71 -36.44 -8.16 -19.47
CA GLU A 71 -37.11 -7.67 -20.70
C GLU A 71 -36.12 -7.30 -21.82
N ASP A 72 -34.93 -6.75 -21.49
CA ASP A 72 -33.89 -6.42 -22.48
C ASP A 72 -33.07 -7.64 -22.93
N GLY A 73 -33.01 -8.72 -22.17
CA GLY A 73 -32.23 -9.94 -22.47
C GLY A 73 -32.78 -10.75 -23.68
N VAL A 74 -33.95 -10.43 -24.20
CA VAL A 74 -34.59 -11.21 -25.29
C VAL A 74 -34.49 -10.53 -26.66
N ALA A 75 -34.08 -9.28 -26.76
CA ALA A 75 -34.12 -8.51 -27.99
C ALA A 75 -32.81 -8.27 -28.75
N GLY A 76 -31.67 -8.82 -28.30
CA GLY A 76 -30.33 -8.40 -28.78
C GLY A 76 -29.33 -9.48 -29.22
N LEU A 77 -29.72 -10.75 -29.38
CA LEU A 77 -28.82 -11.72 -30.00
C LEU A 77 -28.93 -11.66 -31.53
N PRO A 78 -27.83 -11.34 -32.26
CA PRO A 78 -27.83 -11.50 -33.71
C PRO A 78 -28.02 -12.98 -34.05
N ALA A 79 -28.97 -13.24 -34.96
CA ALA A 79 -29.18 -14.57 -35.53
C ALA A 79 -27.83 -15.11 -36.02
N LEU A 80 -27.41 -16.27 -35.49
CA LEU A 80 -26.34 -17.06 -36.08
C LEU A 80 -26.73 -17.36 -37.51
N GLN A 81 -25.98 -16.84 -38.48
CA GLN A 81 -26.08 -17.26 -39.87
C GLN A 81 -25.78 -18.75 -39.92
N ASP A 82 -26.67 -19.52 -40.48
CA ASP A 82 -26.46 -20.91 -40.92
C ASP A 82 -25.21 -20.94 -41.81
N GLY A 83 -24.09 -21.27 -41.23
CA GLY A 83 -22.90 -21.69 -41.96
C GLY A 83 -22.95 -23.18 -42.11
N ASP A 84 -22.94 -23.63 -43.38
CA ASP A 84 -22.85 -25.02 -43.82
C ASP A 84 -21.98 -25.89 -42.88
N SER A 85 -22.64 -26.72 -42.10
CA SER A 85 -22.01 -27.84 -41.36
C SER A 85 -22.41 -29.21 -41.91
N ASP A 86 -22.43 -29.30 -43.24
CA ASP A 86 -22.69 -30.54 -43.97
C ASP A 86 -21.39 -31.20 -44.49
N GLU A 87 -20.33 -31.16 -43.77
CA GLU A 87 -19.15 -32.04 -44.05
C GLU A 87 -18.42 -32.33 -42.77
N LEU A 88 -18.75 -33.41 -42.08
CA LEU A 88 -17.92 -34.29 -41.24
C LEU A 88 -18.78 -35.19 -40.31
N ILE A 89 -19.83 -35.85 -40.87
CA ILE A 89 -20.29 -37.07 -40.22
C ILE A 89 -20.18 -38.18 -41.28
N ALA A 90 -19.03 -38.86 -41.25
CA ALA A 90 -18.86 -40.08 -42.03
C ALA A 90 -19.81 -41.15 -41.51
N ASP A 91 -20.61 -41.68 -42.44
CA ASP A 91 -21.45 -42.84 -42.33
C ASP A 91 -20.73 -43.98 -41.56
N ALA A 92 -21.18 -44.23 -40.36
CA ALA A 92 -21.10 -45.55 -39.76
C ALA A 92 -22.54 -46.01 -39.51
N PRO A 93 -23.02 -47.05 -40.17
CA PRO A 93 -24.35 -47.59 -39.91
C PRO A 93 -24.32 -48.26 -38.54
N VAL A 94 -24.91 -47.65 -37.54
CA VAL A 94 -25.26 -48.33 -36.27
C VAL A 94 -26.54 -49.11 -36.55
N ASN A 95 -26.41 -50.31 -37.09
CA ASN A 95 -27.44 -51.32 -37.07
C ASN A 95 -27.44 -51.98 -35.71
N ASP A 96 -28.11 -51.38 -34.73
CA ASP A 96 -28.44 -52.02 -33.47
C ASP A 96 -29.89 -52.42 -33.51
N PRO A 97 -30.22 -53.74 -33.70
CA PRO A 97 -31.60 -54.19 -33.84
C PRO A 97 -32.43 -54.07 -32.54
N GLU A 98 -31.85 -53.63 -31.43
CA GLU A 98 -32.60 -53.37 -30.19
C GLU A 98 -33.18 -51.95 -30.09
N ILE A 99 -32.84 -51.05 -31.02
CA ILE A 99 -33.37 -49.66 -31.00
C ILE A 99 -34.68 -49.52 -31.82
N ASP A 100 -34.94 -50.45 -32.74
CA ASP A 100 -36.10 -50.43 -33.63
C ASP A 100 -37.33 -51.21 -33.12
N ASP A 101 -37.24 -51.88 -31.95
CA ASP A 101 -38.41 -52.50 -31.37
C ASP A 101 -39.31 -51.44 -30.68
N PRO A 102 -40.60 -51.34 -31.01
CA PRO A 102 -41.50 -50.43 -30.34
C PRO A 102 -41.63 -50.82 -28.88
N LEU A 103 -41.40 -49.85 -27.99
CA LEU A 103 -41.55 -50.03 -26.54
C LEU A 103 -42.90 -50.70 -26.24
N VAL A 104 -42.85 -51.83 -25.53
CA VAL A 104 -44.07 -52.55 -25.06
C VAL A 104 -44.92 -51.60 -24.25
N PRO A 105 -46.22 -51.43 -24.60
CA PRO A 105 -47.13 -50.61 -23.82
C PRO A 105 -47.17 -51.17 -22.40
N ILE A 106 -46.88 -50.30 -21.41
CA ILE A 106 -47.06 -50.61 -19.99
C ILE A 106 -48.58 -50.54 -19.71
N ASP A 107 -49.29 -51.60 -20.02
CA ASP A 107 -50.68 -51.77 -19.60
C ASP A 107 -50.75 -51.99 -18.10
N GLY A 108 -51.31 -51.01 -17.40
CA GLY A 108 -51.68 -51.18 -15.97
C GLY A 108 -51.09 -50.15 -15.00
N PHE A 109 -50.56 -49.00 -15.46
CA PHE A 109 -50.31 -47.88 -14.55
C PHE A 109 -51.60 -47.02 -14.57
N ASP A 110 -52.52 -47.30 -13.65
CA ASP A 110 -53.63 -46.42 -13.39
C ASP A 110 -53.09 -45.28 -12.48
N VAL A 111 -52.69 -44.18 -13.09
CA VAL A 111 -52.29 -42.98 -12.39
C VAL A 111 -53.61 -42.35 -11.95
N GLU A 112 -54.01 -42.56 -10.69
CA GLU A 112 -55.08 -41.73 -10.15
C GLU A 112 -54.71 -40.24 -10.33
N PRO A 113 -55.65 -39.43 -10.85
CA PRO A 113 -55.35 -37.99 -11.02
C PRO A 113 -54.97 -37.41 -9.65
N PHE A 114 -53.86 -36.67 -9.66
CA PHE A 114 -53.39 -35.96 -8.49
C PHE A 114 -54.49 -35.06 -7.95
N ASP A 115 -55.06 -35.43 -6.83
CA ASP A 115 -56.13 -34.68 -6.16
C ASP A 115 -55.45 -33.57 -5.31
N GLU A 116 -55.34 -32.41 -5.96
CA GLU A 116 -54.77 -31.19 -5.40
C GLU A 116 -55.46 -30.75 -4.10
N SER A 117 -56.74 -31.16 -3.91
CA SER A 117 -57.50 -30.84 -2.69
C SER A 117 -57.06 -31.57 -1.41
N LYS A 118 -56.26 -32.62 -1.58
CA LYS A 118 -55.65 -33.35 -0.43
C LYS A 118 -54.41 -32.69 0.13
N TYR A 119 -53.85 -31.71 -0.53
CA TYR A 119 -52.59 -31.05 -0.16
C TYR A 119 -52.76 -29.53 0.06
N THR A 120 -53.99 -28.98 -0.04
CA THR A 120 -54.25 -27.56 0.13
C THR A 120 -54.82 -27.19 1.51
N GLU A 121 -54.63 -27.99 2.53
CA GLU A 121 -54.80 -27.57 3.92
C GLU A 121 -53.55 -27.96 4.74
N ALA A 122 -52.41 -27.41 4.40
CA ALA A 122 -51.36 -27.19 5.36
C ALA A 122 -51.67 -25.84 6.02
N ASP A 123 -52.15 -25.94 7.25
CA ASP A 123 -52.32 -24.86 8.18
C ASP A 123 -51.13 -23.91 8.14
N ASP A 124 -51.36 -22.64 7.79
CA ASP A 124 -50.40 -21.54 7.93
C ASP A 124 -50.17 -21.29 9.44
N SER A 125 -49.66 -22.28 10.15
CA SER A 125 -49.05 -22.08 11.44
C SER A 125 -47.62 -21.66 11.17
N GLU A 126 -47.30 -20.38 11.34
CA GLU A 126 -45.99 -19.79 11.49
C GLU A 126 -45.19 -20.34 12.70
N ASP A 127 -45.16 -21.66 12.87
CA ASP A 127 -44.35 -22.36 13.85
C ASP A 127 -43.66 -23.54 13.15
N GLY A 128 -42.91 -23.22 12.08
CA GLY A 128 -41.95 -24.15 11.54
C GLY A 128 -40.89 -24.41 12.60
N THR A 129 -41.08 -25.51 13.35
CA THR A 129 -40.05 -26.00 14.28
C THR A 129 -38.79 -26.23 13.51
N GLU A 130 -37.86 -25.25 13.55
CA GLU A 130 -36.51 -25.40 12.99
C GLU A 130 -35.93 -26.70 13.53
N LEU A 131 -35.57 -27.60 12.62
CA LEU A 131 -34.92 -28.85 12.96
C LEU A 131 -33.50 -28.53 13.44
N ARG A 132 -33.14 -28.95 14.63
CA ARG A 132 -31.79 -28.73 15.17
C ARG A 132 -30.96 -29.99 15.02
N TYR A 133 -29.70 -29.81 14.67
CA TYR A 133 -28.73 -30.88 14.53
C TYR A 133 -27.38 -30.50 15.11
N ASP A 134 -26.57 -31.51 15.43
CA ASP A 134 -25.14 -31.44 15.68
C ASP A 134 -24.46 -32.45 14.75
N TYR A 135 -23.17 -32.36 14.57
CA TYR A 135 -22.41 -33.33 13.82
C TYR A 135 -21.19 -33.82 14.59
N ARG A 136 -20.69 -34.99 14.23
CA ARG A 136 -19.41 -35.55 14.68
C ARG A 136 -18.70 -36.28 13.54
N ILE A 137 -17.37 -36.23 13.59
CA ILE A 137 -16.52 -36.94 12.66
C ILE A 137 -15.82 -38.07 13.42
N ASP A 138 -16.16 -39.32 13.09
CA ASP A 138 -15.59 -40.52 13.67
C ASP A 138 -14.56 -41.13 12.71
N GLY A 139 -13.60 -41.90 13.23
CA GLY A 139 -12.63 -42.67 12.44
C GLY A 139 -11.31 -41.95 12.13
N LEU A 140 -11.18 -40.65 12.44
CA LEU A 140 -9.93 -39.93 12.26
C LEU A 140 -8.80 -40.40 13.20
N ASP A 141 -9.14 -41.04 14.34
CA ASP A 141 -8.15 -41.62 15.27
C ASP A 141 -7.41 -42.84 14.67
N ALA A 142 -7.88 -43.35 13.53
CA ALA A 142 -7.22 -44.44 12.78
C ALA A 142 -6.12 -43.91 11.84
N LEU A 143 -5.85 -42.60 11.81
CA LEU A 143 -4.73 -41.99 11.08
C LEU A 143 -3.42 -42.54 11.66
N THR A 144 -2.80 -43.51 10.96
CA THR A 144 -1.54 -44.10 11.38
C THR A 144 -0.38 -43.27 10.88
N GLU A 145 0.50 -42.89 11.79
CA GLU A 145 1.82 -42.36 11.47
C GLU A 145 2.65 -43.47 10.79
N THR A 146 2.66 -43.48 9.49
CA THR A 146 3.57 -44.42 8.72
C THR A 146 4.68 -43.58 8.12
N GLY A 147 5.92 -43.77 8.64
CA GLY A 147 7.14 -43.37 7.97
C GLY A 147 8.01 -42.37 8.77
N GLN A 148 9.31 -42.47 8.57
CA GLN A 148 10.35 -41.53 9.02
C GLN A 148 10.43 -40.31 8.08
N SER A 149 9.28 -39.65 7.80
CA SER A 149 9.24 -38.48 6.91
C SER A 149 9.52 -37.21 7.73
N GLU A 150 10.30 -36.28 7.18
CA GLU A 150 10.44 -34.92 7.70
C GLU A 150 9.15 -34.10 7.57
N VAL A 151 8.13 -34.63 6.89
CA VAL A 151 6.81 -34.02 6.74
C VAL A 151 6.01 -34.23 8.01
N ARG A 152 5.48 -33.16 8.57
CA ARG A 152 4.63 -33.22 9.76
C ARG A 152 3.50 -34.23 9.56
N PRO A 153 3.27 -35.17 10.51
CA PRO A 153 2.12 -36.06 10.47
C PRO A 153 0.82 -35.24 10.38
N VAL A 154 -0.16 -35.76 9.65
CA VAL A 154 -1.48 -35.15 9.62
C VAL A 154 -2.14 -35.41 10.96
N ASP A 155 -2.50 -34.36 11.66
CA ASP A 155 -3.26 -34.45 12.91
C ASP A 155 -4.77 -34.48 12.60
N ALA A 156 -5.52 -35.30 13.34
CA ALA A 156 -6.98 -35.33 13.27
C ALA A 156 -7.60 -33.95 13.51
N ASP A 157 -6.97 -33.14 14.35
CA ASP A 157 -7.42 -31.77 14.64
C ASP A 157 -7.18 -30.81 13.47
N ASP A 158 -6.12 -30.98 12.69
CA ASP A 158 -5.88 -30.21 11.45
C ASP A 158 -6.99 -30.50 10.41
N ILE A 159 -7.44 -31.79 10.31
CA ILE A 159 -8.53 -32.17 9.41
C ILE A 159 -9.87 -31.61 9.88
N ARG A 160 -10.16 -31.71 11.19
CA ARG A 160 -11.38 -31.13 11.77
C ARG A 160 -11.42 -29.62 11.60
N GLY A 161 -10.29 -28.93 11.77
CA GLY A 161 -10.21 -27.48 11.57
C GLY A 161 -10.52 -27.09 10.13
N ARG A 162 -9.85 -27.73 9.14
CA ARG A 162 -10.11 -27.47 7.71
C ARG A 162 -11.54 -27.82 7.30
N PHE A 163 -12.10 -28.87 7.88
CA PHE A 163 -13.49 -29.24 7.65
C PHE A 163 -14.44 -28.17 8.20
N GLY A 164 -14.26 -27.73 9.45
CA GLY A 164 -15.09 -26.70 10.06
C GLY A 164 -15.11 -25.39 9.28
N ASP A 165 -13.97 -24.99 8.67
CA ASP A 165 -13.87 -23.77 7.86
C ASP A 165 -14.66 -23.83 6.53
N LEU A 166 -15.05 -25.03 6.05
CA LEU A 166 -15.63 -25.26 4.71
C LEU A 166 -16.95 -26.06 4.74
N SER A 167 -17.37 -26.55 5.90
CA SER A 167 -18.50 -27.48 6.08
C SER A 167 -19.84 -26.80 5.91
N ALA A 168 -20.69 -27.36 5.07
CA ALA A 168 -22.08 -26.95 4.93
C ALA A 168 -22.92 -27.24 6.18
N LEU A 169 -22.56 -28.24 6.99
CA LEU A 169 -23.19 -28.53 8.29
C LEU A 169 -22.82 -27.45 9.32
N GLU A 170 -21.55 -26.98 9.35
CA GLU A 170 -21.11 -25.90 10.24
C GLU A 170 -21.77 -24.57 9.86
N ASP A 171 -21.75 -24.21 8.58
CA ASP A 171 -22.41 -23.00 8.04
C ASP A 171 -23.92 -22.96 8.34
N GLY A 172 -24.54 -24.12 8.52
CA GLY A 172 -25.91 -24.24 8.92
C GLY A 172 -26.21 -23.83 10.35
N ASP A 173 -25.21 -23.54 11.18
CA ASP A 173 -25.32 -23.12 12.59
C ASP A 173 -26.22 -24.07 13.42
N GLY A 174 -26.16 -25.38 13.08
CA GLY A 174 -26.93 -26.44 13.72
C GLY A 174 -28.44 -26.36 13.48
N LYS A 175 -28.90 -25.70 12.40
CA LYS A 175 -30.32 -25.49 12.08
C LYS A 175 -30.62 -25.84 10.64
N ALA A 176 -31.78 -26.43 10.40
CA ALA A 176 -32.30 -26.73 9.07
C ALA A 176 -33.84 -26.64 9.05
N THR A 177 -34.37 -26.30 7.88
CA THR A 177 -35.83 -26.22 7.69
C THR A 177 -36.49 -27.60 7.63
N ASN A 178 -35.74 -28.63 7.23
CA ASN A 178 -36.22 -30.00 7.11
C ASN A 178 -35.09 -31.03 7.08
N GLY A 179 -35.40 -32.31 7.19
CA GLY A 179 -34.45 -33.42 7.15
C GLY A 179 -33.72 -33.56 5.77
N ALA A 180 -34.38 -33.17 4.69
CA ALA A 180 -33.76 -33.22 3.35
C ALA A 180 -32.58 -32.24 3.26
N MET A 181 -32.68 -31.07 3.87
CA MET A 181 -31.59 -30.09 3.94
C MET A 181 -30.40 -30.63 4.74
N VAL A 182 -30.64 -31.32 5.86
CA VAL A 182 -29.59 -31.98 6.65
C VAL A 182 -28.90 -33.05 5.82
N SER A 183 -29.69 -33.89 5.09
CA SER A 183 -29.13 -34.92 4.21
C SER A 183 -28.33 -34.35 3.04
N ALA A 184 -28.75 -33.22 2.47
CA ALA A 184 -28.02 -32.55 1.39
C ALA A 184 -26.66 -32.02 1.90
N ARG A 185 -26.64 -31.31 3.02
CA ARG A 185 -25.40 -30.83 3.66
C ARG A 185 -24.47 -31.98 4.06
N MET A 186 -25.05 -33.06 4.61
CA MET A 186 -24.28 -34.27 4.96
C MET A 186 -23.60 -34.85 3.70
N SER A 187 -24.30 -34.92 2.56
CA SER A 187 -23.72 -35.45 1.32
C SER A 187 -22.63 -34.57 0.75
N GLU A 188 -22.78 -33.24 0.85
CA GLU A 188 -21.76 -32.27 0.49
C GLU A 188 -20.52 -32.43 1.37
N ASP A 189 -20.72 -32.53 2.67
CA ASP A 189 -19.66 -32.68 3.67
C ASP A 189 -18.97 -34.04 3.62
N GLN A 190 -19.66 -35.11 3.20
CA GLN A 190 -19.01 -36.39 2.89
C GLN A 190 -17.99 -36.23 1.78
N GLN A 191 -18.35 -35.54 0.68
CA GLN A 191 -17.43 -35.30 -0.42
C GLN A 191 -16.27 -34.37 0.00
N LEU A 192 -16.56 -33.32 0.75
CA LEU A 192 -15.56 -32.42 1.32
C LEU A 192 -14.51 -33.18 2.15
N LEU A 193 -14.93 -34.10 3.02
CA LEU A 193 -14.00 -34.92 3.80
C LEU A 193 -13.15 -35.84 2.92
N VAL A 194 -13.75 -36.46 1.88
CA VAL A 194 -12.98 -37.27 0.90
C VAL A 194 -11.93 -36.41 0.21
N ASP A 195 -12.29 -35.19 -0.20
CA ASP A 195 -11.37 -34.26 -0.86
C ASP A 195 -10.26 -33.80 0.08
N ILE A 196 -10.57 -33.48 1.34
CA ILE A 196 -9.58 -33.12 2.37
C ILE A 196 -8.62 -34.30 2.60
N MET A 197 -9.14 -35.51 2.74
CA MET A 197 -8.31 -36.73 2.94
C MET A 197 -7.42 -37.01 1.74
N SER A 198 -7.96 -36.95 0.52
CA SER A 198 -7.21 -37.11 -0.71
C SER A 198 -6.10 -36.04 -0.85
N GLY A 199 -6.41 -34.80 -0.47
CA GLY A 199 -5.45 -33.71 -0.42
C GLY A 199 -4.26 -33.95 0.54
N GLN A 200 -4.44 -34.84 1.53
CA GLN A 200 -3.40 -35.27 2.47
C GLN A 200 -2.70 -36.58 2.10
N GLY A 201 -3.01 -37.14 0.91
CA GLY A 201 -2.41 -38.36 0.39
C GLY A 201 -3.20 -39.64 0.70
N TYR A 202 -4.39 -39.54 1.28
CA TYR A 202 -5.28 -40.70 1.55
C TYR A 202 -6.28 -40.86 0.39
N PHE A 203 -5.82 -41.31 -0.77
CA PHE A 203 -6.64 -41.39 -1.99
C PHE A 203 -7.70 -42.50 -1.93
N ASP A 204 -7.55 -43.51 -1.05
CA ASP A 204 -8.52 -44.58 -0.82
C ASP A 204 -9.53 -44.23 0.31
N ALA A 205 -9.51 -42.99 0.79
CA ALA A 205 -10.40 -42.58 1.87
C ALA A 205 -11.87 -42.68 1.45
N THR A 206 -12.69 -43.24 2.34
CA THR A 206 -14.14 -43.28 2.17
C THR A 206 -14.82 -42.64 3.38
N VAL A 207 -15.92 -41.92 3.13
CA VAL A 207 -16.71 -41.31 4.17
C VAL A 207 -18.15 -41.75 4.06
N ASN A 208 -18.67 -42.31 5.14
CA ASN A 208 -20.08 -42.72 5.24
C ASN A 208 -20.84 -41.83 6.22
N GLY A 209 -21.86 -41.15 5.72
CA GLY A 209 -22.74 -40.33 6.54
C GLY A 209 -23.98 -41.10 7.04
N SER A 210 -24.35 -40.91 8.28
CA SER A 210 -25.59 -41.39 8.85
C SER A 210 -26.21 -40.35 9.78
N VAL A 211 -27.54 -40.40 9.94
CA VAL A 211 -28.25 -39.50 10.84
C VAL A 211 -28.81 -40.34 11.98
N GLU A 212 -28.35 -40.08 13.20
CA GLU A 212 -28.89 -40.67 14.42
C GLU A 212 -30.10 -39.84 14.92
N LEU A 213 -31.21 -40.52 15.02
CA LEU A 213 -32.44 -39.89 15.53
C LEU A 213 -32.39 -39.81 17.05
N PRO A 214 -32.82 -38.69 17.64
CA PRO A 214 -32.84 -38.52 19.08
C PRO A 214 -33.93 -39.44 19.73
N GLU A 215 -33.66 -39.89 20.95
CA GLU A 215 -34.63 -40.70 21.70
C GLU A 215 -35.86 -39.86 22.12
N THR A 216 -35.75 -38.54 22.22
CA THR A 216 -36.83 -37.63 22.59
C THR A 216 -36.97 -36.49 21.59
N GLN A 217 -38.20 -36.02 21.32
CA GLN A 217 -38.48 -34.90 20.37
C GLN A 217 -37.82 -33.55 20.70
N SER A 218 -37.23 -33.40 21.88
CA SER A 218 -36.56 -32.17 22.30
C SER A 218 -35.03 -32.18 22.11
N GLU A 219 -34.47 -33.28 21.67
CA GLU A 219 -33.05 -33.45 21.43
C GLU A 219 -32.71 -33.15 19.96
N LYS A 220 -31.44 -32.78 19.68
CA LYS A 220 -30.95 -32.54 18.34
C LYS A 220 -30.70 -33.82 17.56
N LEU A 221 -30.85 -33.77 16.23
CA LEU A 221 -30.35 -34.83 15.37
C LEU A 221 -28.82 -34.85 15.43
N THR A 222 -28.19 -36.01 15.32
CA THR A 222 -26.72 -36.09 15.22
C THR A 222 -26.36 -36.66 13.87
N VAL A 223 -25.66 -35.85 13.05
CA VAL A 223 -25.04 -36.29 11.80
C VAL A 223 -23.71 -36.93 12.15
N VAL A 224 -23.52 -38.19 11.77
CA VAL A 224 -22.27 -38.91 11.98
C VAL A 224 -21.57 -39.10 10.64
N LEU A 225 -20.39 -38.57 10.52
CA LEU A 225 -19.51 -38.77 9.36
C LEU A 225 -18.39 -39.75 9.75
N LEU A 226 -18.51 -40.99 9.31
CA LEU A 226 -17.55 -42.04 9.61
C LEU A 226 -16.49 -42.08 8.50
N VAL A 227 -15.28 -41.62 8.82
CA VAL A 227 -14.12 -41.63 7.92
C VAL A 227 -13.36 -42.94 8.03
N THR A 228 -13.11 -43.57 6.91
CA THR A 228 -12.15 -44.70 6.78
C THR A 228 -10.98 -44.18 5.96
N PRO A 229 -9.85 -43.80 6.58
CA PRO A 229 -8.75 -43.12 5.90
C PRO A 229 -8.11 -43.93 4.77
N GLY A 230 -8.09 -45.26 4.88
CA GLY A 230 -7.35 -46.10 3.96
C GLY A 230 -5.84 -45.97 4.16
N ARG A 231 -5.08 -46.20 3.07
CA ARG A 231 -3.63 -46.07 3.05
C ARG A 231 -3.21 -44.66 2.66
N ARG A 232 -2.13 -44.15 3.26
CA ARG A 232 -1.49 -42.91 2.80
C ARG A 232 -0.47 -43.27 1.73
N TYR A 233 -0.48 -42.54 0.60
CA TYR A 233 0.40 -42.76 -0.53
C TYR A 233 1.62 -41.88 -0.49
N ASP A 234 2.81 -42.49 -0.76
CA ASP A 234 4.10 -41.81 -0.79
C ASP A 234 4.64 -41.78 -2.23
N PHE A 235 5.51 -40.78 -2.53
CA PHE A 235 6.17 -40.75 -3.84
C PHE A 235 7.11 -41.95 -4.05
N SER A 236 6.85 -42.81 -5.03
CA SER A 236 7.76 -43.88 -5.48
C SER A 236 8.81 -43.32 -6.43
N THR A 237 8.36 -42.49 -7.39
CA THR A 237 9.22 -41.79 -8.34
C THR A 237 8.76 -40.37 -8.54
N ILE A 238 9.72 -39.48 -8.86
CA ILE A 238 9.46 -38.11 -9.27
C ILE A 238 10.23 -37.86 -10.56
N ALA A 239 9.52 -37.68 -11.66
CA ALA A 239 10.07 -37.49 -13.00
C ALA A 239 9.64 -36.13 -13.58
N PHE A 240 10.54 -35.49 -14.31
CA PHE A 240 10.27 -34.25 -15.04
C PHE A 240 10.52 -34.50 -16.53
N GLU A 241 9.51 -34.31 -17.35
CA GLU A 241 9.62 -34.35 -18.80
C GLU A 241 9.91 -32.96 -19.34
N SER A 242 11.17 -32.64 -19.58
CA SER A 242 11.59 -31.31 -20.01
C SER A 242 12.75 -31.38 -21.00
N ASN A 243 12.92 -30.29 -21.77
CA ASN A 243 14.18 -30.04 -22.47
C ASN A 243 15.32 -29.81 -21.46
N PRO A 244 16.58 -30.08 -21.85
CA PRO A 244 17.73 -29.81 -20.98
C PRO A 244 17.76 -28.35 -20.51
N VAL A 245 17.95 -28.14 -19.20
CA VAL A 245 18.03 -26.81 -18.57
C VAL A 245 19.42 -26.55 -18.00
N LEU A 246 19.78 -25.30 -17.85
CA LEU A 246 21.02 -24.88 -17.21
C LEU A 246 20.73 -24.04 -15.94
N PRO A 247 21.26 -24.48 -14.78
CA PRO A 247 21.99 -25.75 -14.53
C PRO A 247 21.08 -26.98 -14.59
N ASP A 248 21.64 -28.14 -14.88
CA ASP A 248 20.90 -29.40 -15.15
C ASP A 248 19.87 -29.80 -14.07
N ASN A 249 20.07 -29.36 -12.83
CA ASN A 249 19.17 -29.66 -11.72
C ASN A 249 18.16 -28.51 -11.42
N LEU A 250 17.99 -27.56 -12.34
CA LEU A 250 17.19 -26.34 -12.09
C LEU A 250 15.74 -26.66 -11.71
N ILE A 251 15.10 -27.60 -12.41
CA ILE A 251 13.72 -28.00 -12.12
C ILE A 251 13.69 -28.78 -10.80
N ALA A 252 14.51 -29.81 -10.66
CA ALA A 252 14.48 -30.69 -9.51
C ALA A 252 14.77 -29.99 -8.17
N ARG A 253 15.66 -28.99 -8.16
CA ARG A 253 15.98 -28.22 -6.91
C ARG A 253 14.84 -27.30 -6.46
N ASN A 254 13.93 -26.95 -7.37
CA ASN A 254 12.77 -26.09 -7.06
C ASN A 254 11.50 -26.90 -6.76
N PHE A 255 11.57 -28.21 -6.91
CA PHE A 255 10.52 -29.15 -6.49
C PHE A 255 10.86 -29.72 -5.12
N VAL A 256 10.23 -29.17 -4.08
CA VAL A 256 10.57 -29.48 -2.68
C VAL A 256 10.26 -30.93 -2.26
N PRO A 257 9.13 -31.57 -2.69
CA PRO A 257 8.81 -32.96 -2.33
C PRO A 257 9.89 -33.95 -2.80
N LYS A 258 10.10 -35.00 -2.02
CA LYS A 258 11.12 -36.03 -2.28
C LYS A 258 10.48 -37.42 -2.36
N VAL A 259 11.15 -38.35 -3.05
CA VAL A 259 10.79 -39.76 -3.05
C VAL A 259 10.75 -40.29 -1.60
N GLY A 260 9.69 -41.03 -1.27
CA GLY A 260 9.42 -41.55 0.08
C GLY A 260 8.70 -40.57 1.01
N GLU A 261 8.39 -39.35 0.55
CA GLU A 261 7.50 -38.44 1.29
C GLU A 261 6.05 -38.63 0.82
N PRO A 262 5.06 -38.31 1.69
CA PRO A 262 3.65 -38.43 1.34
C PRO A 262 3.25 -37.41 0.26
N ILE A 263 2.33 -37.88 -0.62
CA ILE A 263 1.78 -37.05 -1.70
C ILE A 263 0.71 -36.10 -1.13
N VAL A 264 1.15 -34.93 -0.72
CA VAL A 264 0.26 -33.88 -0.18
C VAL A 264 -0.01 -32.84 -1.27
N ALA A 265 -1.29 -32.66 -1.63
CA ALA A 265 -1.69 -31.81 -2.75
C ALA A 265 -1.17 -30.37 -2.63
N GLU A 266 -1.27 -29.75 -1.46
CA GLU A 266 -0.77 -28.39 -1.19
C GLU A 266 0.74 -28.26 -1.46
N ARG A 267 1.54 -29.27 -1.06
CA ARG A 267 2.98 -29.29 -1.27
C ARG A 267 3.33 -29.49 -2.74
N VAL A 268 2.57 -30.32 -3.46
CA VAL A 268 2.74 -30.55 -4.89
C VAL A 268 2.44 -29.27 -5.66
N LEU A 269 1.27 -28.67 -5.43
CA LEU A 269 0.86 -27.43 -6.06
C LEU A 269 1.84 -26.28 -5.77
N GLY A 270 2.29 -26.17 -4.51
CA GLY A 270 3.30 -25.18 -4.13
C GLY A 270 4.65 -25.41 -4.84
N ALA A 271 5.07 -26.67 -5.02
CA ALA A 271 6.30 -27.01 -5.72
C ALA A 271 6.21 -26.74 -7.24
N GLU A 272 5.08 -27.04 -7.88
CA GLU A 272 4.81 -26.70 -9.28
C GLU A 272 4.80 -25.18 -9.49
N ALA A 273 4.14 -24.44 -8.60
CA ALA A 273 4.16 -22.98 -8.62
C ALA A 273 5.58 -22.42 -8.45
N ASN A 274 6.40 -23.03 -7.58
CA ASN A 274 7.81 -22.64 -7.44
C ASN A 274 8.61 -22.85 -8.74
N ILE A 275 8.38 -23.94 -9.47
CA ILE A 275 9.01 -24.14 -10.77
C ILE A 275 8.61 -23.04 -11.75
N ALA A 276 7.30 -22.71 -11.84
CA ALA A 276 6.77 -21.68 -12.72
C ALA A 276 7.34 -20.28 -12.40
N VAL A 277 7.71 -20.02 -11.15
CA VAL A 277 8.35 -18.76 -10.73
C VAL A 277 9.87 -18.80 -10.88
N ALA A 278 10.51 -19.91 -10.54
CA ALA A 278 11.97 -19.99 -10.48
C ALA A 278 12.64 -20.05 -11.86
N LEU A 279 12.03 -20.74 -12.83
CA LEU A 279 12.60 -20.85 -14.18
C LEU A 279 12.70 -19.50 -14.90
N PRO A 280 11.66 -18.63 -14.89
CA PRO A 280 11.78 -17.28 -15.45
C PRO A 280 12.83 -16.41 -14.78
N GLN A 281 13.19 -16.68 -13.52
CA GLN A 281 14.27 -15.97 -12.82
C GLN A 281 15.67 -16.44 -13.24
N GLN A 282 15.76 -17.52 -14.04
CA GLN A 282 17.02 -18.19 -14.40
C GLN A 282 17.18 -18.34 -15.93
N GLY A 283 16.53 -17.49 -16.69
CA GLY A 283 16.69 -17.45 -18.14
C GLY A 283 15.63 -18.17 -18.95
N TYR A 284 14.50 -18.58 -18.38
CA TYR A 284 13.44 -19.31 -19.10
C TYR A 284 12.10 -18.56 -19.04
N PRO A 285 11.96 -17.41 -19.74
CA PRO A 285 10.75 -16.57 -19.67
C PRO A 285 9.47 -17.25 -20.19
N PHE A 286 9.61 -18.26 -21.03
CA PHE A 286 8.50 -18.89 -21.75
C PHE A 286 8.11 -20.24 -21.17
N VAL A 287 8.51 -20.52 -19.93
CA VAL A 287 8.18 -21.78 -19.27
C VAL A 287 6.66 -21.97 -19.17
N ASN A 288 6.23 -23.17 -19.50
CA ASN A 288 4.87 -23.65 -19.29
C ASN A 288 4.91 -24.97 -18.51
N VAL A 289 4.37 -24.96 -17.31
CA VAL A 289 4.24 -26.18 -16.48
C VAL A 289 2.93 -26.85 -16.87
N GLY A 290 3.04 -28.03 -17.43
CA GLY A 290 1.91 -28.82 -17.90
C GLY A 290 1.12 -29.48 -16.75
N GLN A 291 0.12 -30.25 -17.12
CA GLN A 291 -0.66 -31.01 -16.15
C GLN A 291 0.13 -32.22 -15.68
N ARG A 292 0.27 -32.36 -14.34
CA ARG A 292 0.91 -33.53 -13.71
C ARG A 292 0.11 -34.80 -13.95
N ASP A 293 0.80 -35.92 -13.97
CA ASP A 293 0.26 -37.25 -13.88
C ASP A 293 0.77 -37.96 -12.62
N ILE A 294 -0.13 -38.61 -11.88
CA ILE A 294 0.19 -39.36 -10.66
C ILE A 294 -0.42 -40.75 -10.80
N LEU A 295 0.41 -41.75 -11.09
CA LEU A 295 -0.03 -43.14 -11.17
C LEU A 295 0.12 -43.78 -9.79
N LEU A 296 -1.01 -44.09 -9.15
CA LEU A 296 -1.05 -44.70 -7.82
C LEU A 296 -1.01 -46.24 -7.92
N ASP A 297 -0.19 -46.88 -7.08
CA ASP A 297 -0.14 -48.32 -6.91
C ASP A 297 -0.77 -48.76 -5.58
N PRO A 298 -1.99 -49.36 -5.59
CA PRO A 298 -2.66 -49.76 -4.36
C PRO A 298 -1.94 -50.92 -3.62
N GLU A 299 -1.10 -51.73 -4.30
CA GLU A 299 -0.39 -52.81 -3.66
C GLU A 299 0.75 -52.35 -2.78
N THR A 300 1.51 -51.35 -3.25
CA THR A 300 2.68 -50.80 -2.56
C THR A 300 2.35 -49.57 -1.72
N GLY A 301 1.31 -48.80 -2.08
CA GLY A 301 1.01 -47.47 -1.51
C GLY A 301 1.94 -46.39 -2.06
N GLY A 302 2.53 -46.65 -3.22
CA GLY A 302 3.40 -45.71 -3.92
C GLY A 302 2.67 -44.95 -5.01
N GLY A 303 3.17 -43.74 -5.35
CA GLY A 303 2.72 -42.98 -6.49
C GLY A 303 3.89 -42.54 -7.36
N ASP A 304 3.78 -42.80 -8.63
CA ASP A 304 4.73 -42.34 -9.65
C ASP A 304 4.26 -40.98 -10.17
N TYR A 305 5.00 -39.94 -9.82
CA TYR A 305 4.71 -38.58 -10.20
C TYR A 305 5.49 -38.18 -11.45
N THR A 306 4.80 -37.68 -12.47
CA THR A 306 5.41 -37.18 -13.71
C THR A 306 4.86 -35.77 -13.99
N LEU A 307 5.77 -34.79 -14.21
CA LEU A 307 5.44 -33.43 -14.55
C LEU A 307 6.05 -33.02 -15.88
N PRO A 308 5.24 -32.75 -16.91
CA PRO A 308 5.73 -32.16 -18.15
C PRO A 308 6.06 -30.66 -17.89
N VAL A 309 7.26 -30.22 -18.28
CA VAL A 309 7.70 -28.84 -18.18
C VAL A 309 8.29 -28.40 -19.52
N ASP A 310 7.51 -27.65 -20.28
CA ASP A 310 8.03 -26.98 -21.47
C ASP A 310 8.77 -25.73 -21.03
N THR A 311 10.08 -25.75 -21.10
CA THR A 311 10.91 -24.62 -20.62
C THR A 311 11.01 -23.48 -21.64
N GLY A 312 10.64 -23.74 -22.90
CA GLY A 312 11.00 -22.83 -23.99
C GLY A 312 12.52 -22.64 -24.13
N PRO A 313 12.97 -21.74 -24.99
CA PRO A 313 14.40 -21.44 -25.15
C PRO A 313 14.95 -20.67 -23.94
N ARG A 314 16.19 -20.97 -23.55
CA ARG A 314 16.93 -20.13 -22.62
C ARG A 314 17.20 -18.79 -23.26
N SER A 315 16.86 -17.69 -22.59
CA SER A 315 16.80 -16.38 -23.20
C SER A 315 17.65 -15.36 -22.49
N SER A 316 18.15 -14.39 -23.28
CA SER A 316 18.77 -13.15 -22.85
C SER A 316 17.85 -11.97 -23.21
N TYR A 317 18.01 -10.83 -22.53
CA TYR A 317 17.24 -9.63 -22.88
C TYR A 317 17.56 -9.15 -24.30
N GLY A 318 16.51 -8.98 -25.10
CA GLY A 318 16.55 -8.36 -26.42
C GLY A 318 16.28 -6.85 -26.37
N ASP A 319 15.73 -6.32 -27.46
CA ASP A 319 15.34 -4.92 -27.54
C ASP A 319 14.03 -4.66 -26.77
N ILE A 320 13.88 -3.41 -26.30
CA ILE A 320 12.62 -2.93 -25.73
C ILE A 320 11.78 -2.36 -26.87
N VAL A 321 10.55 -2.83 -26.99
CA VAL A 321 9.57 -2.35 -28.00
C VAL A 321 8.36 -1.82 -27.27
N THR A 322 7.85 -0.66 -27.70
CA THR A 322 6.68 -0.04 -27.10
C THR A 322 5.52 0.03 -28.07
N THR A 323 4.31 -0.20 -27.56
CA THR A 323 3.06 -0.14 -28.33
C THR A 323 1.97 0.56 -27.54
N GLY A 324 0.89 0.98 -28.22
CA GLY A 324 -0.28 1.64 -27.60
C GLY A 324 -0.17 3.16 -27.59
N THR A 325 -0.89 3.81 -26.67
CA THR A 325 -0.85 5.28 -26.48
C THR A 325 0.35 5.65 -25.61
N MET A 326 1.44 6.02 -26.26
CA MET A 326 2.74 6.16 -25.62
C MET A 326 2.86 7.41 -24.74
N ALA A 327 3.14 7.21 -23.45
CA ALA A 327 3.67 8.25 -22.57
C ALA A 327 5.19 8.32 -22.63
N PHE A 328 5.88 7.20 -22.93
CA PHE A 328 7.33 7.08 -23.07
C PHE A 328 7.71 6.37 -24.37
N ASP A 329 8.83 6.76 -24.93
CA ASP A 329 9.50 6.02 -25.99
C ASP A 329 10.38 4.88 -25.41
N ALA A 330 10.85 3.99 -26.28
CA ALA A 330 11.68 2.85 -25.87
C ALA A 330 13.00 3.30 -25.23
N GLU A 331 13.60 4.42 -25.70
CA GLU A 331 14.85 4.96 -25.16
C GLU A 331 14.68 5.38 -23.68
N HIS A 332 13.56 6.02 -23.35
CA HIS A 332 13.31 6.40 -21.97
C HIS A 332 12.99 5.21 -21.08
N ILE A 333 12.28 4.18 -21.59
CA ILE A 333 12.03 2.94 -20.86
C ILE A 333 13.35 2.21 -20.59
N ASP A 334 14.29 2.23 -21.53
CA ASP A 334 15.62 1.66 -21.33
C ASP A 334 16.40 2.39 -20.21
N VAL A 335 16.28 3.71 -20.10
CA VAL A 335 16.83 4.49 -18.96
C VAL A 335 16.24 4.02 -17.62
N ILE A 336 14.98 3.57 -17.59
CA ILE A 336 14.31 3.07 -16.39
C ILE A 336 14.66 1.61 -16.11
N SER A 337 15.01 0.81 -17.12
CA SER A 337 15.35 -0.61 -16.96
C SER A 337 16.59 -0.79 -16.07
N ARG A 338 16.72 -1.98 -15.45
CA ARG A 338 17.90 -2.40 -14.66
C ARG A 338 18.64 -3.54 -15.29
N PHE A 339 18.27 -3.90 -16.50
CA PHE A 339 18.93 -4.92 -17.30
C PHE A 339 19.45 -4.30 -18.58
N GLU A 340 20.49 -4.88 -19.14
CA GLU A 340 21.08 -4.49 -20.41
C GLU A 340 20.80 -5.58 -21.46
N LYS A 341 20.73 -5.18 -22.75
CA LYS A 341 20.58 -6.12 -23.85
C LYS A 341 21.74 -7.12 -23.83
N GLY A 342 21.41 -8.43 -23.91
CA GLY A 342 22.37 -9.53 -23.88
C GLY A 342 22.62 -10.12 -22.50
N GLU A 343 22.20 -9.50 -21.41
CA GLU A 343 22.22 -10.13 -20.09
C GLU A 343 21.21 -11.28 -20.03
N LEU A 344 21.47 -12.28 -19.18
CA LEU A 344 20.55 -13.39 -18.97
C LEU A 344 19.21 -12.88 -18.43
N TYR A 345 18.13 -13.36 -19.01
CA TYR A 345 16.78 -12.98 -18.59
C TYR A 345 16.50 -13.33 -17.11
N ASP A 346 15.90 -12.41 -16.38
CA ASP A 346 15.41 -12.56 -15.02
C ASP A 346 14.06 -11.85 -14.90
N SER A 347 12.99 -12.60 -14.66
CA SER A 347 11.62 -12.06 -14.54
C SER A 347 11.47 -11.01 -13.44
N ARG A 348 12.33 -11.04 -12.41
CA ARG A 348 12.31 -10.04 -11.32
C ARG A 348 12.66 -8.65 -11.84
N MET A 349 13.58 -8.56 -12.82
CA MET A 349 13.97 -7.28 -13.43
C MET A 349 12.88 -6.72 -14.33
N VAL A 350 12.16 -7.59 -15.04
CA VAL A 350 10.99 -7.20 -15.84
C VAL A 350 9.84 -6.71 -14.94
N ASN A 351 9.60 -7.40 -13.84
CA ASN A 351 8.60 -6.96 -12.86
C ASN A 351 9.02 -5.63 -12.17
N ASP A 352 10.31 -5.46 -11.87
CA ASP A 352 10.85 -4.17 -11.36
C ASP A 352 10.63 -3.03 -12.38
N LEU A 353 10.87 -3.27 -13.67
CA LEU A 353 10.58 -2.30 -14.72
C LEU A 353 9.08 -1.95 -14.75
N ARG A 354 8.20 -2.96 -14.73
CA ARG A 354 6.75 -2.74 -14.70
C ARG A 354 6.33 -1.89 -13.49
N GLN A 355 6.83 -2.22 -12.30
CA GLN A 355 6.54 -1.46 -11.08
C GLN A 355 7.06 -0.03 -11.17
N ALA A 356 8.27 0.16 -11.73
CA ALA A 356 8.86 1.49 -11.90
C ALA A 356 8.03 2.36 -12.86
N LEU A 357 7.51 1.77 -13.95
CA LEU A 357 6.62 2.46 -14.89
C LEU A 357 5.30 2.84 -14.21
N VAL A 358 4.66 1.92 -13.49
CA VAL A 358 3.44 2.20 -12.69
C VAL A 358 3.67 3.34 -11.71
N ALA A 359 4.81 3.36 -11.02
CA ALA A 359 5.14 4.38 -10.03
C ALA A 359 5.30 5.80 -10.62
N THR A 360 5.48 5.96 -11.92
CA THR A 360 5.50 7.28 -12.57
C THR A 360 4.13 7.95 -12.52
N GLY A 361 3.05 7.16 -12.40
CA GLY A 361 1.66 7.60 -12.42
C GLY A 361 1.24 8.25 -13.74
N LEU A 362 1.91 7.93 -14.85
CA LEU A 362 1.63 8.46 -16.18
C LEU A 362 0.83 7.49 -17.06
N PHE A 363 0.56 6.29 -16.56
CA PHE A 363 -0.18 5.25 -17.27
C PHE A 363 -1.50 4.95 -16.58
N SER A 364 -2.55 4.74 -17.37
CA SER A 364 -3.78 4.06 -16.94
C SER A 364 -3.55 2.54 -16.93
N ILE A 365 -2.88 2.03 -17.99
CA ILE A 365 -2.50 0.62 -18.11
C ILE A 365 -1.04 0.55 -18.57
N VAL A 366 -0.26 -0.33 -17.97
CA VAL A 366 1.06 -0.70 -18.46
C VAL A 366 1.31 -2.20 -18.26
N SER A 367 1.66 -2.87 -19.34
CA SER A 367 2.01 -4.28 -19.38
C SER A 367 3.42 -4.44 -19.90
N VAL A 368 4.23 -5.24 -19.23
CA VAL A 368 5.61 -5.54 -19.64
C VAL A 368 5.74 -7.05 -19.75
N LYS A 369 5.93 -7.54 -20.98
CA LYS A 369 5.97 -8.98 -21.26
C LYS A 369 7.14 -9.32 -22.19
N PRO A 370 7.86 -10.42 -21.92
CA PRO A 370 8.81 -10.99 -22.89
C PRO A 370 8.07 -11.62 -24.07
N THR A 371 8.62 -11.47 -25.27
CA THR A 371 8.18 -12.19 -26.47
C THR A 371 9.37 -12.82 -27.16
N PRO A 372 9.27 -14.04 -27.72
CA PRO A 372 10.37 -14.66 -28.46
C PRO A 372 10.77 -13.81 -29.67
N SER A 373 12.05 -13.54 -29.85
CA SER A 373 12.52 -12.82 -31.04
C SER A 373 12.85 -13.74 -32.21
N GLY A 374 13.16 -15.01 -31.96
CA GLY A 374 13.71 -15.95 -32.92
C GLY A 374 15.18 -15.66 -33.29
N GLU A 375 15.83 -14.69 -32.66
CA GLU A 375 17.22 -14.33 -32.93
C GLU A 375 18.16 -14.94 -31.88
N ALA A 376 19.30 -15.47 -32.33
CA ALA A 376 20.29 -16.03 -31.44
C ALA A 376 20.95 -14.93 -30.57
N GLY A 377 20.96 -15.16 -29.27
CA GLY A 377 21.63 -14.32 -28.28
C GLY A 377 23.01 -14.84 -27.88
N PRO A 378 23.66 -14.21 -26.89
CA PRO A 378 24.96 -14.64 -26.38
C PRO A 378 24.84 -15.97 -25.61
N ASP A 379 25.95 -16.71 -25.51
CA ASP A 379 26.08 -17.93 -24.69
C ASP A 379 25.03 -19.03 -24.98
N GLY A 380 24.59 -19.13 -26.24
CA GLY A 380 23.61 -20.12 -26.68
C GLY A 380 22.19 -19.84 -26.22
N THR A 381 21.88 -18.60 -25.87
CA THR A 381 20.53 -18.12 -25.59
C THR A 381 19.81 -17.66 -26.86
N GLU A 382 18.51 -17.38 -26.74
CA GLU A 382 17.72 -16.64 -27.71
C GLU A 382 17.35 -15.28 -27.12
N TYR A 383 17.27 -14.22 -27.94
CA TYR A 383 16.81 -12.93 -27.44
C TYR A 383 15.31 -12.97 -27.15
N ALA A 384 14.96 -12.51 -25.94
CA ALA A 384 13.58 -12.20 -25.56
C ALA A 384 13.36 -10.68 -25.71
N THR A 385 12.56 -10.29 -26.70
CA THR A 385 12.13 -8.90 -26.85
C THR A 385 11.22 -8.51 -25.71
N ILE A 386 11.49 -7.38 -25.06
CA ILE A 386 10.64 -6.88 -23.96
C ILE A 386 9.59 -5.95 -24.55
N ASN A 387 8.38 -6.45 -24.68
CA ASN A 387 7.27 -5.68 -25.22
C ASN A 387 6.57 -4.91 -24.07
N VAL A 388 6.53 -3.58 -24.21
CA VAL A 388 5.88 -2.68 -23.25
C VAL A 388 4.66 -2.09 -23.93
N GLU A 389 3.50 -2.61 -23.57
CA GLU A 389 2.21 -2.07 -23.97
C GLU A 389 1.79 -1.01 -22.97
N GLN A 390 1.51 0.19 -23.44
CA GLN A 390 1.21 1.33 -22.59
C GLN A 390 -0.04 2.08 -23.05
N GLU A 391 -0.80 2.51 -22.07
CA GLU A 391 -1.92 3.43 -22.23
C GLU A 391 -1.69 4.63 -21.32
N ALA A 392 -1.51 5.81 -21.93
CA ALA A 392 -1.24 7.03 -21.18
C ALA A 392 -2.46 7.44 -20.34
N GLY A 393 -2.22 7.66 -19.06
CA GLY A 393 -3.23 8.14 -18.11
C GLY A 393 -3.28 9.67 -18.00
N PRO A 394 -4.23 10.21 -17.23
CA PRO A 394 -4.37 11.64 -17.01
C PRO A 394 -3.11 12.21 -16.32
N PRO A 395 -2.41 13.18 -16.95
CA PRO A 395 -1.13 13.67 -16.45
C PRO A 395 -1.27 14.73 -15.33
N ARG A 396 -2.47 15.13 -14.95
CA ARG A 396 -2.72 16.24 -14.02
C ARG A 396 -3.12 15.70 -12.65
N THR A 397 -2.64 16.39 -11.60
CA THR A 397 -3.00 16.08 -10.21
C THR A 397 -3.17 17.38 -9.44
N ILE A 398 -4.18 17.43 -8.59
CA ILE A 398 -4.37 18.48 -7.59
C ILE A 398 -4.17 17.83 -6.23
N ALA A 399 -3.38 18.47 -5.37
CA ALA A 399 -3.18 18.02 -4.00
C ALA A 399 -3.35 19.21 -3.05
N GLY A 400 -3.80 18.93 -1.84
CA GLY A 400 -3.95 19.92 -0.79
C GLY A 400 -3.61 19.35 0.57
N SER A 401 -3.14 20.18 1.48
CA SER A 401 -2.92 19.86 2.88
C SER A 401 -3.34 20.99 3.78
N ALA A 402 -3.72 20.66 5.02
CA ALA A 402 -4.04 21.62 6.06
C ALA A 402 -3.45 21.15 7.38
N GLY A 403 -3.03 22.10 8.24
CA GLY A 403 -2.46 21.82 9.54
C GLY A 403 -2.62 22.98 10.49
N TYR A 404 -2.45 22.69 11.78
CA TYR A 404 -2.44 23.67 12.85
C TYR A 404 -1.33 23.35 13.85
N GLY A 405 -0.65 24.39 14.34
CA GLY A 405 0.36 24.24 15.38
C GLY A 405 0.39 25.46 16.30
N THR A 406 0.56 25.23 17.60
CA THR A 406 0.71 26.29 18.59
C THR A 406 1.93 27.16 18.25
N GLY A 407 1.72 28.46 18.08
CA GLY A 407 2.73 29.46 17.69
C GLY A 407 3.03 29.50 16.19
N GLN A 408 2.39 28.64 15.37
CA GLN A 408 2.46 28.67 13.91
C GLN A 408 1.12 29.03 13.27
N GLY A 409 0.01 28.78 14.01
CA GLY A 409 -1.34 29.01 13.52
C GLY A 409 -1.79 27.99 12.47
N PHE A 410 -2.76 28.36 11.66
CA PHE A 410 -3.27 27.57 10.54
C PHE A 410 -2.37 27.69 9.31
N ARG A 411 -2.23 26.59 8.57
CA ARG A 411 -1.52 26.55 7.29
C ARG A 411 -2.29 25.64 6.33
N VAL A 412 -2.60 26.16 5.16
CA VAL A 412 -3.21 25.43 4.05
C VAL A 412 -2.26 25.53 2.86
N GLU A 413 -2.01 24.43 2.21
CA GLU A 413 -1.19 24.37 1.00
C GLU A 413 -1.96 23.66 -0.10
N GLY A 414 -1.93 24.21 -1.32
CA GLY A 414 -2.50 23.64 -2.51
C GLY A 414 -1.45 23.51 -3.61
N SER A 415 -1.51 22.46 -4.40
CA SER A 415 -0.63 22.29 -5.56
C SER A 415 -1.37 21.72 -6.75
N TRP A 416 -1.00 22.21 -7.92
CA TRP A 416 -1.37 21.65 -9.20
C TRP A 416 -0.10 21.13 -9.89
N THR A 417 -0.15 19.89 -10.37
CA THR A 417 0.96 19.23 -11.03
C THR A 417 0.52 18.72 -12.40
N HIS A 418 1.29 19.05 -13.45
CA HIS A 418 1.24 18.35 -14.73
C HIS A 418 2.49 17.48 -14.83
N ARG A 419 2.34 16.15 -14.70
CA ARG A 419 3.45 15.19 -14.51
C ARG A 419 4.32 14.96 -15.72
N ASN A 420 3.85 15.29 -16.93
CA ASN A 420 4.56 15.09 -18.20
C ASN A 420 4.35 16.27 -19.15
N LEU A 421 4.46 17.53 -18.67
CA LEU A 421 4.33 18.71 -19.51
C LEU A 421 5.51 18.83 -20.50
N PHE A 422 6.66 18.38 -20.09
CA PHE A 422 7.91 18.35 -20.88
C PHE A 422 8.42 16.90 -21.00
N PRO A 423 7.88 16.09 -21.92
CA PRO A 423 8.24 14.67 -22.05
C PRO A 423 9.76 14.47 -22.25
N PRO A 424 10.30 13.31 -21.78
CA PRO A 424 9.69 12.36 -20.85
C PRO A 424 9.82 12.83 -19.39
N GLU A 425 8.80 12.55 -18.57
CA GLU A 425 8.74 12.81 -17.10
C GLU A 425 9.08 14.23 -16.64
N GLY A 426 9.02 15.22 -17.54
CA GLY A 426 9.21 16.62 -17.19
C GLY A 426 7.91 17.20 -16.61
N ALA A 427 7.80 17.25 -15.28
CA ALA A 427 6.65 17.79 -14.56
C ALA A 427 6.77 19.29 -14.34
N LEU A 428 5.64 19.99 -14.39
CA LEU A 428 5.50 21.35 -13.88
C LEU A 428 4.57 21.34 -12.68
N ILE A 429 5.04 21.89 -11.56
CA ILE A 429 4.34 21.95 -10.29
C ILE A 429 4.16 23.41 -9.91
N ALA A 430 2.92 23.85 -9.81
CA ALA A 430 2.56 25.15 -9.25
C ALA A 430 1.95 24.93 -7.86
N SER A 431 2.50 25.55 -6.82
CA SER A 431 1.98 25.43 -5.47
C SER A 431 1.82 26.79 -4.80
N GLY A 432 0.85 26.88 -3.90
CA GLY A 432 0.60 28.03 -3.06
C GLY A 432 0.42 27.61 -1.61
N VAL A 433 0.89 28.43 -0.69
CA VAL A 433 0.69 28.30 0.74
C VAL A 433 0.00 29.55 1.27
N LEU A 434 -1.02 29.31 2.10
CA LEU A 434 -1.76 30.35 2.83
C LEU A 434 -1.85 29.93 4.30
N GLY A 435 -1.26 30.72 5.16
CA GLY A 435 -1.25 30.46 6.59
C GLY A 435 -1.25 31.75 7.40
N THR A 436 -1.41 31.59 8.69
CA THR A 436 -1.40 32.73 9.64
C THR A 436 -0.06 33.47 9.58
N GLN A 437 1.03 32.75 9.46
CA GLN A 437 2.40 33.27 9.51
C GLN A 437 3.20 33.07 8.22
N GLU A 438 2.62 32.45 7.20
CA GLU A 438 3.34 32.12 5.96
C GLU A 438 2.39 32.21 4.76
N GLN A 439 2.75 33.02 3.75
CA GLN A 439 2.04 33.08 2.48
C GLN A 439 3.04 33.07 1.34
N GLY A 440 2.73 32.31 0.28
CA GLY A 440 3.66 32.25 -0.83
C GLY A 440 3.18 31.39 -1.99
N ALA A 441 3.97 31.49 -3.07
CA ALA A 441 3.76 30.67 -4.26
C ALA A 441 5.08 30.14 -4.79
N SER A 442 5.04 29.00 -5.43
CA SER A 442 6.19 28.42 -6.11
C SER A 442 5.83 27.79 -7.44
N LEU A 443 6.81 27.78 -8.35
CA LEU A 443 6.74 27.08 -9.62
C LEU A 443 7.99 26.20 -9.73
N THR A 444 7.82 24.90 -9.88
CA THR A 444 8.92 23.93 -9.94
C THR A 444 8.81 23.07 -11.19
N PHE A 445 9.86 23.07 -11.98
CA PHE A 445 10.11 22.04 -12.99
C PHE A 445 10.83 20.88 -12.32
N ARG A 446 10.35 19.63 -12.55
CA ARG A 446 10.96 18.41 -12.06
C ARG A 446 11.01 17.36 -13.16
N ARG A 447 12.17 16.76 -13.37
CA ARG A 447 12.33 15.61 -14.26
C ARG A 447 12.87 14.44 -13.46
N ASN A 448 12.07 13.39 -13.37
CA ASN A 448 12.51 12.12 -12.82
C ASN A 448 13.28 11.33 -13.87
N ASN A 449 14.01 10.31 -13.45
CA ASN A 449 14.83 9.45 -14.31
C ASN A 449 15.67 10.21 -15.36
N ALA A 450 16.15 11.41 -15.01
CA ALA A 450 16.81 12.33 -15.92
C ALA A 450 18.13 11.75 -16.47
N GLY A 451 18.08 11.04 -17.62
CA GLY A 451 19.19 10.36 -18.28
C GLY A 451 19.81 9.20 -17.49
N ARG A 452 19.27 8.88 -16.33
CA ARG A 452 19.59 7.72 -15.50
C ARG A 452 18.44 7.46 -14.54
N ARG A 453 18.12 6.18 -14.32
CA ARG A 453 17.12 5.76 -13.35
C ARG A 453 17.34 6.37 -11.97
N ASP A 454 16.25 6.78 -11.33
CA ASP A 454 16.22 7.32 -9.96
C ASP A 454 16.93 8.68 -9.77
N ARG A 455 17.44 9.29 -10.83
CA ARG A 455 18.00 10.64 -10.78
C ARG A 455 16.92 11.66 -11.07
N THR A 456 16.63 12.50 -10.08
CA THR A 456 15.70 13.61 -10.23
C THR A 456 16.45 14.93 -10.37
N VAL A 457 16.08 15.73 -11.36
CA VAL A 457 16.56 17.10 -11.56
C VAL A 457 15.40 18.05 -11.32
N GLU A 458 15.62 19.03 -10.47
CA GLU A 458 14.61 20.06 -10.15
C GLU A 458 15.17 21.45 -10.37
N PHE A 459 14.31 22.36 -10.86
CA PHE A 459 14.56 23.78 -10.92
C PHE A 459 13.31 24.51 -10.46
N GLY A 460 13.44 25.39 -9.45
CA GLY A 460 12.32 26.04 -8.81
C GLY A 460 12.50 27.54 -8.66
N LEU A 461 11.36 28.24 -8.77
CA LEU A 461 11.20 29.66 -8.45
C LEU A 461 10.17 29.75 -7.32
N SER A 462 10.41 30.57 -6.30
CA SER A 462 9.44 30.83 -5.25
C SER A 462 9.49 32.25 -4.73
N ALA A 463 8.33 32.72 -4.29
CA ALA A 463 8.16 33.96 -3.54
C ALA A 463 7.40 33.65 -2.26
N LEU A 464 7.95 34.06 -1.13
CA LEU A 464 7.44 33.73 0.20
C LEU A 464 7.47 34.97 1.10
N HIS A 465 6.36 35.20 1.78
CA HIS A 465 6.27 36.09 2.93
C HIS A 465 6.14 35.24 4.20
N SER A 466 6.99 35.48 5.17
CA SER A 466 6.98 34.82 6.47
C SER A 466 6.92 35.89 7.56
N ASP A 467 5.93 35.81 8.46
CA ASP A 467 5.75 36.69 9.61
C ASP A 467 5.71 35.85 10.89
N TYR A 468 6.89 35.64 11.46
CA TYR A 468 7.11 34.87 12.68
C TYR A 468 7.48 35.80 13.85
N ASP A 469 7.24 35.36 15.07
CA ASP A 469 7.71 36.06 16.26
C ASP A 469 9.22 36.38 16.22
N ALA A 470 10.00 35.57 15.53
CA ALA A 470 11.44 35.69 15.40
C ALA A 470 11.88 36.71 14.34
N TYR A 471 11.19 36.78 13.20
CA TYR A 471 11.49 37.69 12.10
C TYR A 471 10.33 37.76 11.11
N GLU A 472 10.25 38.85 10.38
CA GLU A 472 9.43 38.99 9.18
C GLU A 472 10.36 38.99 7.95
N ALA A 473 10.00 38.26 6.87
CA ALA A 473 10.82 38.15 5.69
C ALA A 473 9.98 38.10 4.40
N PHE A 474 10.39 38.88 3.40
CA PHE A 474 9.94 38.75 2.00
C PHE A 474 11.07 38.17 1.15
N THR A 475 10.92 36.92 0.71
CA THR A 475 11.98 36.17 0.05
C THR A 475 11.59 35.77 -1.37
N GLY A 476 12.42 36.17 -2.35
CA GLY A 476 12.41 35.61 -3.71
C GLY A 476 13.57 34.65 -3.88
N ARG A 477 13.33 33.45 -4.45
CA ARG A 477 14.32 32.38 -4.52
C ARG A 477 14.31 31.69 -5.87
N ILE A 478 15.51 31.37 -6.35
CA ILE A 478 15.80 30.49 -7.49
C ILE A 478 16.64 29.34 -6.96
N ALA A 479 16.26 28.11 -7.25
CA ALA A 479 17.01 26.94 -6.81
C ALA A 479 17.06 25.83 -7.88
N GLY A 480 18.18 25.13 -7.94
CA GLY A 480 18.34 23.92 -8.73
C GLY A 480 18.87 22.79 -7.88
N ARG A 481 18.38 21.57 -8.08
CA ARG A 481 18.77 20.40 -7.30
C ARG A 481 18.85 19.16 -8.16
N ILE A 482 19.87 18.35 -7.91
CA ILE A 482 19.96 16.99 -8.40
C ILE A 482 19.88 16.07 -7.20
N SER A 483 19.02 15.05 -7.26
CA SER A 483 18.84 14.11 -6.18
C SER A 483 18.74 12.66 -6.67
N TYR A 484 19.12 11.76 -5.78
CA TYR A 484 18.92 10.32 -5.90
C TYR A 484 18.16 9.89 -4.65
N ASN A 485 16.86 9.63 -4.81
CA ASN A 485 15.93 9.40 -3.70
C ASN A 485 15.40 7.97 -3.70
N SER A 486 14.85 7.53 -2.57
CA SER A 486 13.97 6.37 -2.50
C SER A 486 12.69 6.63 -3.28
N THR A 487 12.14 5.58 -3.85
CA THR A 487 10.80 5.60 -4.46
C THR A 487 9.82 4.86 -3.53
N PRO A 488 8.52 5.03 -3.67
CA PRO A 488 7.53 4.30 -2.85
C PRO A 488 7.65 2.78 -2.94
N ILE A 489 8.08 2.27 -4.09
CA ILE A 489 8.26 0.83 -4.34
C ILE A 489 9.64 0.31 -3.95
N TRP A 490 10.61 1.21 -3.72
CA TRP A 490 11.99 0.84 -3.41
C TRP A 490 12.64 1.83 -2.46
N GLN A 491 12.76 1.42 -1.21
CA GLN A 491 13.55 2.15 -0.21
C GLN A 491 15.04 1.88 -0.44
N LYS A 492 15.78 2.96 -0.75
CA LYS A 492 17.23 2.88 -0.94
C LYS A 492 17.96 3.14 0.37
N PRO A 493 18.94 2.32 0.73
CA PRO A 493 19.70 2.52 1.95
C PRO A 493 20.55 3.79 1.95
N LEU A 494 20.92 4.30 0.77
CA LEU A 494 21.69 5.51 0.62
C LEU A 494 21.03 6.43 -0.40
N THR A 495 20.70 7.64 0.02
CA THR A 495 20.17 8.70 -0.83
C THR A 495 21.01 9.96 -0.68
N TYR A 496 21.05 10.78 -1.72
CA TYR A 496 21.79 12.03 -1.69
C TYR A 496 21.15 13.10 -2.57
N SER A 497 21.41 14.35 -2.23
CA SER A 497 21.07 15.49 -3.09
C SER A 497 22.12 16.57 -2.97
N TYR A 498 22.30 17.32 -4.04
CA TYR A 498 23.13 18.53 -4.09
C TYR A 498 22.54 19.53 -5.08
N GLY A 499 22.84 20.80 -4.88
CA GLY A 499 22.28 21.82 -5.73
C GLY A 499 22.82 23.21 -5.47
N PHE A 500 22.12 24.18 -5.98
CA PHE A 500 22.38 25.59 -5.73
C PHE A 500 21.10 26.33 -5.36
N GLU A 501 21.26 27.43 -4.65
CA GLU A 501 20.17 28.31 -4.25
C GLU A 501 20.68 29.74 -4.32
N ILE A 502 19.89 30.61 -4.95
CA ILE A 502 20.13 32.05 -5.00
C ILE A 502 18.85 32.70 -4.52
N LEU A 503 18.95 33.53 -3.52
CA LEU A 503 17.79 34.25 -2.98
C LEU A 503 18.12 35.69 -2.67
N GLY A 504 17.11 36.52 -2.83
CA GLY A 504 17.04 37.87 -2.29
C GLY A 504 15.96 37.91 -1.25
N THR A 505 16.29 38.38 -0.05
CA THR A 505 15.34 38.45 1.07
C THR A 505 15.45 39.79 1.75
N ASN A 506 14.29 40.36 2.05
CA ASN A 506 14.18 41.57 2.88
C ASN A 506 13.62 41.16 4.23
N GLU A 507 14.43 41.27 5.28
CA GLU A 507 14.14 40.69 6.57
C GLU A 507 14.17 41.76 7.67
N GLU A 508 13.29 41.60 8.65
CA GLU A 508 13.26 42.39 9.84
C GLU A 508 13.96 41.67 10.99
N ASP A 509 15.00 42.29 11.55
CA ASP A 509 15.76 41.75 12.69
C ASP A 509 15.73 42.75 13.88
N LEU A 510 15.90 42.19 15.07
CA LEU A 510 16.01 43.00 16.26
C LEU A 510 17.44 43.55 16.44
N ASN A 511 17.60 44.85 16.36
CA ASN A 511 18.84 45.53 16.71
C ASN A 511 19.05 45.50 18.23
N LEU A 512 20.08 44.78 18.68
CA LEU A 512 20.32 44.58 20.10
C LEU A 512 20.77 45.86 20.84
N THR A 513 21.21 46.86 20.12
CA THR A 513 21.67 48.14 20.71
C THR A 513 20.52 49.10 20.90
N THR A 514 19.65 49.26 19.88
CA THR A 514 18.52 50.20 19.90
C THR A 514 17.25 49.56 20.47
N GLN A 515 17.18 48.21 20.52
CA GLN A 515 16.00 47.41 20.89
C GLN A 515 14.80 47.67 19.97
N LEU A 516 15.04 48.20 18.77
CA LEU A 516 14.07 48.41 17.71
C LEU A 516 14.26 47.39 16.59
N LEU A 517 13.25 47.27 15.75
CA LEU A 517 13.29 46.44 14.58
C LEU A 517 13.92 47.23 13.41
N ASP A 518 14.94 46.67 12.79
CA ASP A 518 15.57 47.20 11.59
C ASP A 518 15.35 46.26 10.41
N ARG A 519 15.02 46.79 9.23
CA ARG A 519 14.92 46.00 7.98
C ARG A 519 16.20 46.04 7.20
N GLN A 520 16.64 44.82 6.79
CA GLN A 520 17.82 44.65 5.96
C GLN A 520 17.56 43.70 4.79
N THR A 521 18.16 44.03 3.63
CA THR A 521 18.11 43.14 2.48
C THR A 521 19.38 42.30 2.38
N PHE A 522 19.22 41.00 2.20
CA PHE A 522 20.30 40.05 1.97
C PHE A 522 20.19 39.42 0.59
N TYR A 523 21.30 39.29 -0.11
CA TYR A 523 21.43 38.46 -1.31
C TYR A 523 22.33 37.27 -0.97
N ILE A 524 21.77 36.07 -1.04
CA ILE A 524 22.45 34.87 -0.55
C ILE A 524 22.59 33.87 -1.71
N ALA A 525 23.80 33.36 -1.91
CA ALA A 525 24.09 32.23 -2.76
C ALA A 525 24.50 31.04 -1.89
N ALA A 526 23.88 29.89 -2.06
CA ALA A 526 24.11 28.70 -1.26
C ALA A 526 24.29 27.45 -2.13
N LEU A 527 25.10 26.50 -1.63
CA LEU A 527 25.34 25.19 -2.26
C LEU A 527 24.94 24.06 -1.29
N PRO A 528 23.63 23.78 -1.15
CA PRO A 528 23.17 22.72 -0.25
C PRO A 528 23.55 21.33 -0.78
N ALA A 529 24.08 20.50 0.10
CA ALA A 529 24.32 19.07 -0.14
C ALA A 529 23.82 18.26 1.06
N GLN A 530 23.22 17.10 0.79
CA GLN A 530 22.66 16.21 1.79
C GLN A 530 22.95 14.75 1.44
N VAL A 531 23.23 13.95 2.46
CA VAL A 531 23.34 12.49 2.35
C VAL A 531 22.47 11.89 3.46
N THR A 532 21.69 10.88 3.12
CA THR A 532 20.86 10.14 4.08
C THR A 532 21.16 8.66 3.94
N PHE A 533 21.48 8.02 5.08
CA PHE A 533 21.58 6.57 5.20
C PHE A 533 20.38 6.07 5.98
N ASP A 534 19.50 5.30 5.31
CA ASP A 534 18.21 4.85 5.84
C ASP A 534 18.13 3.32 5.82
N ARG A 535 17.99 2.74 7.00
CA ARG A 535 17.80 1.31 7.25
C ARG A 535 16.52 1.05 8.04
N THR A 536 15.55 1.95 7.97
CA THR A 536 14.22 1.71 8.52
C THR A 536 13.46 0.69 7.68
N ASN A 537 12.52 0.00 8.28
CA ASN A 537 11.66 -0.96 7.57
C ASN A 537 10.56 -0.29 6.74
N ASP A 538 10.18 0.94 7.06
CA ASP A 538 9.15 1.71 6.39
C ASP A 538 9.49 3.20 6.45
N GLN A 539 9.20 3.95 5.36
CA GLN A 539 9.54 5.38 5.29
C GLN A 539 8.52 6.27 6.00
N LEU A 540 7.25 5.85 6.06
CA LEU A 540 6.13 6.63 6.58
C LEU A 540 5.82 6.31 8.05
N ASN A 541 5.97 5.04 8.41
CA ASN A 541 5.68 4.55 9.76
C ASN A 541 6.75 3.56 10.23
N PRO A 542 7.99 4.03 10.44
CA PRO A 542 9.08 3.16 10.85
C PRO A 542 8.84 2.57 12.24
N VAL A 543 8.96 1.23 12.33
CA VAL A 543 8.86 0.46 13.57
C VAL A 543 10.19 -0.17 13.96
N SER A 544 11.12 -0.30 13.02
CA SER A 544 12.46 -0.85 13.26
C SER A 544 13.52 -0.21 12.38
N GLY A 545 14.78 -0.26 12.82
CA GLY A 545 15.92 0.24 12.09
C GLY A 545 16.34 1.66 12.50
N PHE A 546 17.12 2.31 11.64
CA PHE A 546 17.62 3.65 11.91
C PHE A 546 17.83 4.44 10.64
N LYS A 547 17.83 5.78 10.79
CA LYS A 547 18.09 6.74 9.73
C LYS A 547 19.08 7.79 10.19
N LEU A 548 20.09 8.08 9.38
CA LEU A 548 21.11 9.10 9.63
C LEU A 548 21.14 10.06 8.44
N THR A 549 20.93 11.34 8.70
CA THR A 549 21.01 12.41 7.69
C THR A 549 22.10 13.41 8.05
N ALA A 550 22.94 13.73 7.09
CA ALA A 550 23.92 14.80 7.19
C ALA A 550 23.68 15.81 6.07
N LYS A 551 23.61 17.09 6.43
CA LYS A 551 23.45 18.21 5.51
C LYS A 551 24.54 19.23 5.73
N ILE A 552 25.10 19.75 4.65
CA ILE A 552 26.06 20.87 4.64
C ILE A 552 25.61 21.87 3.60
N THR A 553 25.71 23.16 3.95
CA THR A 553 25.35 24.26 3.06
C THR A 553 26.38 25.36 3.19
N PRO A 554 27.42 25.42 2.34
CA PRO A 554 28.23 26.61 2.18
C PRO A 554 27.39 27.77 1.63
N GLU A 555 27.52 28.94 2.22
CA GLU A 555 26.72 30.12 1.89
C GLU A 555 27.61 31.35 1.75
N ALA A 556 27.27 32.20 0.79
CA ALA A 556 27.85 33.53 0.62
C ALA A 556 26.70 34.55 0.67
N SER A 557 26.74 35.45 1.62
CA SER A 557 25.73 36.47 1.86
C SER A 557 26.27 37.86 1.64
N LEU A 558 25.50 38.71 1.00
CA LEU A 558 25.73 40.15 0.85
C LEU A 558 24.56 40.88 1.49
N GLY A 559 24.83 41.50 2.62
CA GLY A 559 23.90 42.35 3.40
C GLY A 559 24.58 43.66 3.75
N SER A 560 24.92 43.88 5.03
CA SER A 560 25.76 44.99 5.51
C SER A 560 27.19 44.92 4.97
N GLY A 561 27.61 43.75 4.49
CA GLY A 561 28.91 43.45 3.89
C GLY A 561 28.88 42.05 3.29
N PHE A 562 30.01 41.59 2.71
CA PHE A 562 30.15 40.23 2.22
C PHE A 562 30.55 39.29 3.37
N GLN A 563 29.76 38.23 3.56
CA GLN A 563 30.02 37.18 4.57
C GLN A 563 29.98 35.81 3.90
N GLY A 564 31.01 34.98 4.19
CA GLY A 564 31.06 33.59 3.80
C GLY A 564 30.94 32.70 5.03
N TYR A 565 29.96 31.78 5.06
CA TYR A 565 29.77 30.87 6.18
C TYR A 565 29.29 29.50 5.72
N GLY A 566 29.30 28.54 6.61
CA GLY A 566 28.80 27.20 6.33
C GLY A 566 27.84 26.72 7.41
N THR A 567 26.69 26.22 6.98
CA THR A 567 25.70 25.57 7.87
C THR A 567 25.83 24.04 7.78
N GLY A 568 25.98 23.39 8.92
CA GLY A 568 26.00 21.92 9.05
C GLY A 568 24.84 21.45 9.90
N LEU A 569 24.19 20.35 9.53
CA LEU A 569 23.15 19.69 10.33
C LEU A 569 23.33 18.17 10.24
N ILE A 570 23.34 17.51 11.38
CA ILE A 570 23.34 16.05 11.49
C ILE A 570 22.12 15.64 12.30
N GLU A 571 21.35 14.69 11.78
CA GLU A 571 20.18 14.12 12.44
C GLU A 571 20.24 12.61 12.38
N GLY A 572 20.03 11.96 13.52
CA GLY A 572 19.89 10.51 13.63
C GLY A 572 18.58 10.15 14.31
N SER A 573 17.86 9.19 13.76
CA SER A 573 16.68 8.58 14.41
C SER A 573 16.81 7.06 14.41
N ALA A 574 16.27 6.42 15.45
CA ALA A 574 16.30 4.97 15.61
C ALA A 574 14.95 4.48 16.16
N TYR A 575 14.57 3.28 15.76
CA TYR A 575 13.29 2.65 16.08
C TYR A 575 13.54 1.21 16.52
N PHE A 576 12.94 0.83 17.63
CA PHE A 576 13.09 -0.50 18.20
C PHE A 576 11.72 -1.07 18.59
N PRO A 577 11.29 -2.21 17.98
CA PRO A 577 10.07 -2.90 18.38
C PRO A 577 10.27 -3.57 19.75
N ALA A 578 9.42 -3.24 20.71
CA ALA A 578 9.42 -3.78 22.08
C ALA A 578 8.20 -4.69 22.30
N GLY A 579 8.02 -5.68 21.41
CA GLY A 579 6.84 -6.53 21.29
C GLY A 579 6.02 -6.18 20.07
N ASP A 580 4.87 -6.83 19.89
CA ASP A 580 4.07 -6.74 18.66
C ASP A 580 3.44 -5.36 18.43
N ASN A 581 3.12 -4.66 19.50
CA ASN A 581 2.34 -3.42 19.46
C ASN A 581 3.08 -2.18 19.98
N ILE A 582 4.33 -2.32 20.47
CA ILE A 582 5.08 -1.23 21.08
C ILE A 582 6.33 -0.93 20.25
N VAL A 583 6.55 0.35 19.94
CA VAL A 583 7.78 0.85 19.32
C VAL A 583 8.40 1.91 20.19
N LEU A 584 9.68 1.76 20.49
CA LEU A 584 10.51 2.78 21.09
C LEU A 584 11.20 3.56 19.97
N ALA A 585 11.00 4.87 19.91
CA ALA A 585 11.61 5.72 18.91
C ALA A 585 12.43 6.83 19.55
N GLY A 586 13.57 7.15 18.95
CA GLY A 586 14.45 8.22 19.43
C GLY A 586 15.02 9.02 18.27
N ARG A 587 15.19 10.33 18.46
CA ARG A 587 15.84 11.25 17.51
C ARG A 587 16.84 12.14 18.23
N VAL A 588 17.97 12.41 17.57
CA VAL A 588 18.94 13.42 18.01
C VAL A 588 19.34 14.28 16.81
N ARG A 589 19.43 15.59 17.02
CA ARG A 589 19.78 16.57 15.99
C ARG A 589 20.84 17.54 16.50
N PHE A 590 21.87 17.78 15.69
CA PHE A 590 22.94 18.77 15.94
C PHE A 590 23.07 19.69 14.74
N GLY A 591 23.04 21.00 15.01
CA GLY A 591 23.24 22.04 14.00
C GLY A 591 24.38 22.98 14.38
N SER A 592 25.11 23.48 13.39
CA SER A 592 26.19 24.47 13.57
C SER A 592 26.29 25.41 12.37
N ILE A 593 26.50 26.70 12.62
CA ILE A 593 26.87 27.70 11.61
C ILE A 593 28.24 28.25 12.00
N MET A 594 29.19 28.17 11.04
CA MET A 594 30.59 28.59 11.22
C MET A 594 30.97 29.59 10.14
N GLY A 595 31.82 30.58 10.46
CA GLY A 595 32.38 31.52 9.50
C GLY A 595 31.79 32.93 9.55
N ALA A 596 30.67 33.15 10.24
CA ALA A 596 30.07 34.49 10.44
C ALA A 596 29.54 34.64 11.84
N ASP A 597 29.39 35.86 12.31
CA ASP A 597 28.69 36.17 13.54
C ASP A 597 27.18 36.17 13.34
N ARG A 598 26.42 36.02 14.44
CA ARG A 598 24.95 35.90 14.37
C ARG A 598 24.29 37.08 13.63
N GLU A 599 24.81 38.29 13.88
CA GLU A 599 24.33 39.55 13.33
C GLU A 599 24.55 39.64 11.80
N ASP A 600 25.54 38.96 11.29
CA ASP A 600 25.87 38.91 9.85
C ASP A 600 25.07 37.87 9.08
N ILE A 601 24.36 36.99 9.80
CA ILE A 601 23.54 35.93 9.22
C ILE A 601 22.09 36.40 9.15
N ALA A 602 21.48 36.32 8.00
CA ALA A 602 20.07 36.63 7.81
C ALA A 602 19.19 35.87 8.85
N PRO A 603 18.25 36.51 9.54
CA PRO A 603 17.38 35.87 10.52
C PRO A 603 16.78 34.54 10.06
N SER A 604 16.29 34.48 8.85
CA SER A 604 15.72 33.26 8.26
C SER A 604 16.72 32.07 8.10
N ARG A 605 18.02 32.34 8.20
CA ARG A 605 19.09 31.33 8.05
C ARG A 605 19.67 30.85 9.39
N ARG A 606 19.27 31.46 10.52
CA ARG A 606 19.68 31.06 11.87
C ARG A 606 18.95 29.83 12.34
N PHE A 607 19.47 29.16 13.39
CA PHE A 607 18.79 28.05 14.05
C PHE A 607 17.77 28.56 15.07
N TYR A 608 16.58 27.96 15.03
CA TYR A 608 15.50 28.13 15.99
C TYR A 608 15.03 26.77 16.48
N ALA A 609 14.49 26.69 17.69
CA ALA A 609 13.91 25.48 18.25
C ALA A 609 12.52 25.76 18.85
N GLY A 610 11.73 24.69 19.07
CA GLY A 610 10.35 24.73 19.53
C GLY A 610 9.34 24.51 18.42
N GLY A 611 8.19 23.95 18.75
CA GLY A 611 7.12 23.57 17.83
C GLY A 611 7.03 22.07 17.55
N GLY A 612 6.01 21.67 16.78
CA GLY A 612 5.63 20.27 16.56
C GLY A 612 6.65 19.38 15.87
N GLY A 613 7.63 19.95 15.14
CA GLY A 613 8.73 19.22 14.48
C GLY A 613 10.08 19.37 15.16
N SER A 614 10.12 20.04 16.32
CA SER A 614 11.32 20.37 17.09
C SER A 614 11.15 19.90 18.55
N ILE A 615 10.79 20.78 19.46
CA ILE A 615 10.56 20.50 20.88
C ILE A 615 9.09 20.80 21.17
N ARG A 616 8.28 19.75 21.27
CA ARG A 616 6.85 19.89 21.60
C ARG A 616 6.67 20.37 23.04
N GLY A 617 5.60 21.12 23.28
CA GLY A 617 5.36 21.82 24.55
C GLY A 617 5.68 23.31 24.48
N PHE A 618 6.40 23.75 23.45
CA PHE A 618 6.75 25.15 23.23
C PHE A 618 6.18 25.65 21.90
N GLY A 619 5.90 26.96 21.82
CA GLY A 619 5.51 27.61 20.57
C GLY A 619 6.58 27.47 19.49
N PHE A 620 6.17 27.65 18.23
CA PHE A 620 7.06 27.58 17.08
C PHE A 620 8.17 28.64 17.20
N GLN A 621 9.44 28.21 17.05
CA GLN A 621 10.65 29.03 17.19
C GLN A 621 10.83 29.70 18.56
N ALA A 622 10.06 29.34 19.58
CA ALA A 622 10.06 29.98 20.87
C ALA A 622 11.20 29.58 21.82
N VAL A 623 11.97 28.53 21.47
CA VAL A 623 13.10 28.02 22.27
C VAL A 623 14.42 28.48 21.67
N GLY A 624 15.26 29.12 22.50
CA GLY A 624 16.55 29.63 22.09
C GLY A 624 16.87 31.00 22.72
N PRO A 625 17.89 31.66 22.22
CA PRO A 625 18.25 33.00 22.71
C PRO A 625 17.15 33.99 22.37
N LYS A 626 16.83 34.84 23.37
CA LYS A 626 15.85 35.93 23.27
C LYS A 626 16.47 37.24 23.67
N ALA A 627 15.96 38.32 23.12
CA ALA A 627 16.36 39.66 23.50
C ALA A 627 15.12 40.56 23.74
N LEU A 628 15.30 41.60 24.51
CA LEU A 628 14.25 42.58 24.78
C LEU A 628 14.06 43.52 23.58
N ARG A 629 12.81 43.67 23.16
CA ARG A 629 12.33 44.64 22.17
C ARG A 629 11.46 45.68 22.90
N ILE A 630 11.56 46.93 22.52
CA ILE A 630 10.61 47.96 22.96
C ILE A 630 9.22 47.57 22.46
N ASN A 631 8.24 47.53 23.36
CA ASN A 631 6.85 47.23 23.00
C ASN A 631 6.26 48.45 22.27
N PRO A 632 5.89 48.32 20.98
CA PRO A 632 5.34 49.49 20.24
C PRO A 632 3.94 49.88 20.70
N ASN A 633 3.26 49.00 21.42
CA ASN A 633 1.90 49.25 21.91
C ASN A 633 1.88 49.83 23.32
N PHE A 634 3.03 49.86 24.02
CA PHE A 634 3.13 50.39 25.37
C PHE A 634 3.01 51.90 25.35
N ASP A 635 2.01 52.45 26.08
CA ASP A 635 1.80 53.87 26.30
C ASP A 635 2.14 54.27 27.75
N ALA A 636 3.33 54.79 27.96
CA ALA A 636 3.78 55.26 29.29
C ALA A 636 2.93 56.36 29.88
N THR A 637 2.03 56.97 29.10
CA THR A 637 1.15 58.04 29.55
C THR A 637 -0.24 57.58 29.98
N ASP A 638 -0.59 56.31 29.66
CA ASP A 638 -1.84 55.68 30.06
C ASP A 638 -1.69 55.09 31.48
N PRO A 639 -2.40 55.59 32.51
CA PRO A 639 -2.33 55.05 33.87
C PRO A 639 -3.03 53.67 34.01
N GLU A 640 -3.80 53.24 33.01
CA GLU A 640 -4.46 51.95 32.96
C GLU A 640 -3.71 50.94 32.06
N GLU A 641 -2.50 51.29 31.57
CA GLU A 641 -1.66 50.46 30.72
C GLU A 641 -1.24 49.17 31.46
N GLU A 642 -1.70 48.04 30.97
CA GLU A 642 -1.37 46.69 31.50
C GLU A 642 -0.20 46.04 30.76
N ASP A 643 0.21 46.57 29.60
CA ASP A 643 1.27 46.01 28.78
C ASP A 643 2.66 46.30 29.37
N ASP A 644 3.56 45.34 29.24
CA ASP A 644 4.95 45.53 29.59
C ASP A 644 5.67 46.44 28.57
N PRO A 645 6.54 47.36 29.02
CA PRO A 645 7.30 48.22 28.11
C PRO A 645 8.27 47.51 27.20
N PHE A 646 8.58 46.22 27.50
CA PHE A 646 9.44 45.40 26.73
C PHE A 646 8.83 44.01 26.52
N ILE A 647 8.98 43.45 25.32
CA ILE A 647 8.61 42.08 24.99
C ILE A 647 9.86 41.27 24.64
N LEU A 648 9.87 39.97 25.02
CA LEU A 648 10.94 39.06 24.69
C LEU A 648 10.72 38.49 23.28
N ARG A 649 11.68 38.71 22.36
CA ARG A 649 11.64 38.23 20.99
C ARG A 649 12.75 37.17 20.76
N PRO A 650 12.46 36.02 20.12
CA PRO A 650 13.49 35.09 19.68
C PRO A 650 14.40 35.75 18.66
N ILE A 651 15.73 35.57 18.80
CA ILE A 651 16.72 36.20 17.91
C ILE A 651 17.51 35.14 17.08
N GLY A 652 17.20 33.84 17.25
CA GLY A 652 17.90 32.76 16.62
C GLY A 652 19.33 32.52 17.09
N GLY A 653 19.86 31.38 16.81
CA GLY A 653 21.20 30.93 17.21
C GLY A 653 22.05 30.47 16.04
N ARG A 654 23.35 30.26 16.32
CA ARG A 654 24.31 29.65 15.38
C ARG A 654 24.47 28.15 15.58
N SER A 655 23.98 27.59 16.67
CA SER A 655 23.97 26.14 16.84
C SER A 655 22.69 25.63 17.50
N LEU A 656 22.43 24.37 17.31
CA LEU A 656 21.23 23.66 17.73
C LEU A 656 21.57 22.31 18.32
N PHE A 657 20.93 21.98 19.42
CA PHE A 657 20.84 20.61 19.92
C PHE A 657 19.38 20.26 20.19
N GLU A 658 18.92 19.12 19.69
CA GLU A 658 17.61 18.56 20.00
C GLU A 658 17.72 17.07 20.21
N ALA A 659 16.91 16.53 21.13
CA ALA A 659 16.70 15.12 21.36
C ALA A 659 15.22 14.86 21.63
N ALA A 660 14.69 13.75 21.11
CA ALA A 660 13.32 13.31 21.34
C ALA A 660 13.30 11.81 21.61
N ALA A 661 12.41 11.39 22.50
CA ALA A 661 12.13 9.98 22.77
C ALA A 661 10.62 9.77 22.80
N GLU A 662 10.16 8.69 22.15
CA GLU A 662 8.75 8.31 22.07
C GLU A 662 8.55 6.84 22.40
N VAL A 663 7.46 6.55 23.08
CA VAL A 663 6.89 5.22 23.22
C VAL A 663 5.57 5.21 22.47
N ARG A 664 5.49 4.42 21.41
CA ARG A 664 4.32 4.30 20.52
C ARG A 664 3.65 2.96 20.81
N TYR A 665 2.36 2.98 21.13
CA TYR A 665 1.52 1.79 21.27
C TYR A 665 0.43 1.79 20.22
N ARG A 666 0.33 0.71 19.43
CA ARG A 666 -0.66 0.56 18.36
C ARG A 666 -1.69 -0.51 18.72
N PHE A 667 -2.96 -0.25 18.43
CA PHE A 667 -4.08 -1.19 18.53
C PHE A 667 -5.03 -0.99 17.34
N GLY A 668 -4.99 -1.94 16.42
CA GLY A 668 -5.68 -1.81 15.13
C GLY A 668 -5.20 -0.58 14.35
N ASP A 669 -6.15 0.25 13.90
CA ASP A 669 -5.88 1.49 13.16
C ASP A 669 -5.60 2.70 14.06
N TYR A 670 -5.59 2.52 15.36
CA TYR A 670 -5.34 3.58 16.33
C TYR A 670 -4.01 3.39 17.06
N GLY A 671 -3.50 4.47 17.62
CA GLY A 671 -2.32 4.42 18.47
C GLY A 671 -2.27 5.56 19.48
N ILE A 672 -1.54 5.32 20.54
CA ILE A 672 -1.22 6.31 21.57
C ILE A 672 0.30 6.42 21.65
N VAL A 673 0.79 7.65 21.80
CA VAL A 673 2.20 7.96 21.89
C VAL A 673 2.45 8.77 23.15
N GLY A 674 3.38 8.32 23.99
CA GLY A 674 3.97 9.13 25.05
C GLY A 674 5.33 9.64 24.62
N PHE A 675 5.66 10.93 24.86
CA PHE A 675 6.90 11.50 24.38
C PHE A 675 7.54 12.50 25.34
N VAL A 676 8.85 12.62 25.21
CA VAL A 676 9.66 13.68 25.84
C VAL A 676 10.62 14.23 24.81
N ASP A 677 10.62 15.56 24.63
CA ASP A 677 11.51 16.28 23.75
C ASP A 677 12.37 17.24 24.56
N ALA A 678 13.63 17.38 24.19
CA ALA A 678 14.57 18.29 24.85
C ALA A 678 15.45 19.00 23.83
N GLY A 679 15.83 20.24 24.08
CA GLY A 679 16.76 20.92 23.19
C GLY A 679 16.89 22.41 23.48
N GLN A 680 17.76 23.05 22.69
CA GLN A 680 18.07 24.48 22.77
C GLN A 680 18.78 24.94 21.50
N ALA A 681 18.53 26.18 21.08
CA ALA A 681 19.37 26.91 20.14
C ALA A 681 20.33 27.84 20.90
N TYR A 682 21.58 27.99 20.42
CA TYR A 682 22.64 28.73 21.11
C TYR A 682 23.23 29.81 20.20
N THR A 683 23.67 30.92 20.79
CA THR A 683 24.36 32.01 20.06
C THR A 683 25.76 31.59 19.59
N SER A 684 26.43 30.67 20.34
CA SER A 684 27.71 30.10 19.95
C SER A 684 27.57 29.20 18.72
N SER A 685 28.65 29.01 17.96
CA SER A 685 28.70 28.08 16.81
C SER A 685 28.67 26.61 17.22
N THR A 686 28.87 26.29 18.48
CA THR A 686 28.79 24.92 19.04
C THR A 686 27.76 24.87 20.17
N PRO A 687 26.94 23.80 20.28
CA PRO A 687 25.97 23.67 21.38
C PRO A 687 26.66 23.64 22.73
N GLY A 688 26.14 24.41 23.69
CA GLY A 688 26.68 24.53 25.02
C GLY A 688 26.12 23.52 26.02
N PHE A 689 25.06 22.82 25.70
CA PHE A 689 24.29 21.88 26.52
C PHE A 689 23.80 22.44 27.87
N ASN A 690 23.77 23.76 27.99
CA ASN A 690 23.17 24.46 29.11
C ASN A 690 21.80 24.96 28.77
N ASP A 691 20.95 25.20 29.78
CA ASP A 691 19.62 25.81 29.64
C ASP A 691 18.67 25.01 28.70
N ILE A 692 18.85 23.69 28.68
CA ILE A 692 18.04 22.81 27.85
C ILE A 692 16.56 22.91 28.26
N ARG A 693 15.71 23.10 27.27
CA ARG A 693 14.26 23.15 27.43
C ARG A 693 13.70 21.76 27.22
N ILE A 694 12.74 21.36 28.06
CA ILE A 694 12.15 20.02 28.06
C ILE A 694 10.64 20.15 27.96
N GLY A 695 10.06 19.48 26.98
CA GLY A 695 8.63 19.29 26.83
C GLY A 695 8.25 17.82 26.90
N ALA A 696 7.08 17.53 27.46
CA ALA A 696 6.53 16.18 27.50
C ALA A 696 5.05 16.18 27.15
N GLY A 697 4.56 15.09 26.63
CA GLY A 697 3.16 15.01 26.21
C GLY A 697 2.70 13.63 25.80
N ILE A 698 1.46 13.62 25.37
CA ILE A 698 0.80 12.45 24.81
C ILE A 698 0.20 12.79 23.45
N GLY A 699 0.09 11.81 22.58
CA GLY A 699 -0.51 11.99 21.27
C GLY A 699 -1.36 10.81 20.85
N GLY A 700 -2.42 11.11 20.10
CA GLY A 700 -3.25 10.14 19.39
C GLY A 700 -2.77 9.96 17.95
N ARG A 701 -2.92 8.76 17.43
CA ARG A 701 -2.63 8.41 16.02
C ARG A 701 -3.82 7.69 15.43
N PHE A 702 -4.12 8.00 14.18
CA PHE A 702 -5.02 7.22 13.34
C PHE A 702 -4.27 6.83 12.07
N TYR A 703 -4.01 5.54 11.91
CA TYR A 703 -3.20 5.02 10.81
C TYR A 703 -4.02 4.86 9.54
N THR A 704 -3.53 5.42 8.45
CA THR A 704 -4.12 5.33 7.12
C THR A 704 -3.08 4.85 6.11
N ASN A 705 -3.50 4.48 4.90
CA ASN A 705 -2.61 4.03 3.83
C ASN A 705 -1.60 5.09 3.36
N PHE A 706 -1.84 6.36 3.67
CA PHE A 706 -0.95 7.49 3.36
C PHE A 706 -0.22 8.07 4.57
N GLY A 707 -0.20 7.34 5.68
CA GLY A 707 0.46 7.70 6.93
C GLY A 707 -0.51 8.01 8.07
N PRO A 708 0.00 8.09 9.31
CA PRO A 708 -0.85 8.35 10.47
C PRO A 708 -1.24 9.83 10.56
N PHE A 709 -2.53 10.09 10.82
CA PHE A 709 -2.95 11.38 11.38
C PHE A 709 -2.52 11.45 12.84
N ARG A 710 -1.97 12.59 13.24
CA ARG A 710 -1.53 12.81 14.61
C ARG A 710 -2.16 14.03 15.25
N VAL A 711 -2.46 13.90 16.54
CA VAL A 711 -2.81 15.00 17.43
C VAL A 711 -1.96 14.86 18.69
N ASP A 712 -1.07 15.80 18.94
CA ASP A 712 -0.16 15.80 20.08
C ASP A 712 -0.55 16.94 21.03
N ILE A 713 -0.61 16.64 22.33
CA ILE A 713 -0.80 17.61 23.41
C ILE A 713 0.42 17.54 24.32
N ALA A 714 1.06 18.68 24.54
CA ALA A 714 2.33 18.75 25.26
C ALA A 714 2.35 19.91 26.25
N THR A 715 3.21 19.77 27.26
CA THR A 715 3.47 20.82 28.26
C THR A 715 4.98 21.00 28.46
N PRO A 716 5.46 22.25 28.65
CA PRO A 716 6.84 22.49 29.02
C PRO A 716 7.08 22.09 30.48
N LEU A 717 8.08 21.21 30.74
CA LEU A 717 8.40 20.77 32.10
C LEU A 717 9.18 21.85 32.88
N ASN A 718 9.93 22.70 32.20
CA ASN A 718 10.70 23.81 32.76
C ASN A 718 10.22 25.15 32.19
N ARG A 719 8.90 25.42 32.33
CA ARG A 719 8.20 26.58 31.84
C ARG A 719 8.75 27.90 32.44
N ARG A 720 8.86 28.93 31.62
CA ARG A 720 9.20 30.29 32.03
C ARG A 720 7.96 31.20 32.05
N PRO A 721 7.99 32.33 32.76
CA PRO A 721 6.93 33.32 32.67
C PRO A 721 6.66 33.73 31.22
N GLY A 722 5.38 33.91 30.87
CA GLY A 722 4.96 34.25 29.51
C GLY A 722 4.82 33.07 28.54
N GLU A 723 5.29 31.87 28.87
CA GLU A 723 5.14 30.68 28.03
C GLU A 723 3.79 29.97 28.27
N SER A 724 3.19 29.44 27.19
CA SER A 724 1.96 28.64 27.26
C SER A 724 2.10 27.42 28.14
N ARG A 725 1.03 27.04 28.85
CA ARG A 725 1.01 25.84 29.70
C ARG A 725 0.83 24.58 28.88
N ILE A 726 0.10 24.69 27.78
CA ILE A 726 -0.27 23.56 26.90
C ILE A 726 -0.03 23.99 25.46
N ALA A 727 0.53 23.11 24.67
CA ALA A 727 0.68 23.26 23.24
C ALA A 727 0.01 22.09 22.51
N VAL A 728 -0.66 22.34 21.41
CA VAL A 728 -1.39 21.37 20.59
C VAL A 728 -0.82 21.39 19.18
N TYR A 729 -0.63 20.21 18.60
CA TYR A 729 -0.12 20.04 17.24
C TYR A 729 -0.98 19.01 16.51
N VAL A 730 -1.41 19.35 15.30
CA VAL A 730 -2.20 18.48 14.42
C VAL A 730 -1.47 18.36 13.08
N GLY A 731 -1.37 17.18 12.54
CA GLY A 731 -0.70 16.96 11.25
C GLY A 731 -0.76 15.52 10.79
N ILE A 732 -0.15 15.26 9.62
CA ILE A 732 -0.04 13.94 9.01
C ILE A 732 1.42 13.46 9.12
N GLY A 733 1.63 12.17 9.35
CA GLY A 733 2.94 11.54 9.56
C GLY A 733 3.36 11.44 11.02
N GLN A 734 4.43 10.69 11.28
CA GLN A 734 5.05 10.64 12.61
C GLN A 734 5.80 11.95 12.91
N ALA A 735 6.16 12.19 14.16
CA ALA A 735 6.90 13.38 14.53
C ALA A 735 8.35 13.36 14.00
N PHE A 736 8.91 12.16 13.78
CA PHE A 736 10.20 11.91 13.15
C PHE A 736 10.28 10.45 12.69
#